data_6915440b3e87bd399d1c93323321a16a
#
_entry.id   6915440b3e87bd399d1c93323321a16a
#
_cell.length_a   1.000
_cell.length_b   1.000
_cell.length_c   1.000
_cell.angle_alpha   90.00
_cell.angle_beta   90.00
_cell.angle_gamma   90.00
#
_symmetry.space_group_name_H-M   'P 1'
#
loop_
_entity.id
_entity.type
_entity.pdbx_description
1 polymer ?
#
loop_
_entity_poly.entity_id
_entity_poly.type
_entity_poly.pdbx_seq_one_letter_code
_entity_poly.pdbx_strand_id
1 'polypeptide(L)'
;MISTFMGFEIAKSAITSSRLALDVTAHNIANANTEGYTRQRADLASANPFTTPSMQALAFPGQIGQGVTVSQITRIKMDFFDARFQQENQKFARYESLYQNLQQVELLINEPSDNGIRSVLDRFWQGLEDVSNDPETPATRRVVIENGVSLSNSFAQTYEELQGLKENINTEIFQRVDEVNRIVEEVSSLNQKITSIKNVNNNPNDLLDKRDKLLDDLSELVNIATVYKGTEDELVVSVNGRPIIQGQHYNKLVAVENRDNEDMVDVRWEKDYIPQSSNKDILTVFANSSAINQSHTINVKQTARKSMIEGNIYLPYEEKNLNYIGNTEQTKRFTGDGATEEFYINNEYMSDNMTVSVNGMAYTKVNDPNELALNPNSYFADKATGSIVFDAPVAAGDDIIVGIKSEFTPGHFEINGKKIYVDPSSDTLNDIIDYINDSGSGVKAKLYENRIILESANSGLDNQIKLNSGNSNFLRKMGLVNGLEGTTEFVEKEVPLNFATVPPGTYTIGLNGKNLNINVDPLSGDSLQNIADNINKSDAGVKAIIQEQTNGNFRLILEGTDGDYNFTIDDKGDGTILSALGIFYGNELPNLGTPPYGKMIMGNMVSDECVEDIYKRGIGLGINSQFEIEDSNGNIATIDINSTNDSLALMVEEINNQLVFSGVDGKAEIIKDAEGKSRLYIESVTGGEIAIRDNSGNILENLGVSEGTYNGMGPKSFYGRNAIFNYDGADTEWSSNRVEGLIPDVEFTIRGTGQANIDIRKVLSGGKLKGLLESRDEVVKSYMNELDELAYSIMHGINSEHFKGFGSDNKSQRSFFDSYSGTIDGYPQKGAALSMGVKRNLQLDVTQLAAAARDNENNGANGLPISSGVGSGKNALNMANLKFAMTMDSGTATFNEFFNQTVSEIGTQANEVRRINDNQTLLIEKLENVRQQVSGVSLDEEMTNMVKFQHTYNAAAKIISTMDSMLNTIINLIR
;
A
#
# COMPACT_ATOMS: atom_id res chain seq x y z
N MET A 1 91.62 16.56 -12.62
CA MET A 1 91.58 17.98 -13.09
C MET A 1 90.16 18.49 -12.96
N ILE A 2 89.94 19.51 -12.17
CA ILE A 2 88.68 20.16 -12.15
C ILE A 2 88.50 20.84 -13.51
N SER A 3 87.46 20.54 -14.22
CA SER A 3 87.16 21.13 -15.52
C SER A 3 87.01 22.64 -15.39
N THR A 4 87.70 23.42 -16.23
CA THR A 4 87.58 24.89 -16.32
C THR A 4 86.19 25.31 -16.74
N PHE A 5 85.36 24.36 -17.29
CA PHE A 5 83.95 24.59 -17.64
C PHE A 5 82.90 24.30 -16.51
N MET A 6 83.43 23.89 -15.32
CA MET A 6 82.51 23.56 -14.21
C MET A 6 81.72 24.75 -13.74
N GLY A 7 82.29 25.92 -13.66
CA GLY A 7 81.55 27.16 -13.36
C GLY A 7 80.50 27.48 -14.44
N PHE A 8 80.78 27.16 -15.73
CA PHE A 8 79.84 27.34 -16.82
C PHE A 8 78.64 26.40 -16.69
N GLU A 9 78.88 25.12 -16.36
CA GLU A 9 77.82 24.19 -16.12
C GLU A 9 76.99 24.54 -14.89
N ILE A 10 77.58 25.06 -13.80
CA ILE A 10 76.86 25.60 -12.64
C ILE A 10 75.96 26.77 -13.02
N ALA A 11 76.48 27.71 -13.80
CA ALA A 11 75.69 28.88 -14.28
C ALA A 11 74.62 28.47 -15.28
N LYS A 12 74.88 27.54 -16.16
CA LYS A 12 73.89 26.97 -17.08
C LYS A 12 72.75 26.26 -16.33
N SER A 13 73.13 25.45 -15.33
CA SER A 13 72.14 24.78 -14.47
C SER A 13 71.22 25.79 -13.72
N ALA A 14 71.81 26.88 -13.21
CA ALA A 14 71.11 27.97 -12.55
C ALA A 14 70.13 28.70 -13.53
N ILE A 15 70.63 28.99 -14.77
CA ILE A 15 69.77 29.60 -15.81
C ILE A 15 68.55 28.69 -16.15
N THR A 16 68.82 27.40 -16.38
CA THR A 16 67.77 26.44 -16.76
C THR A 16 66.74 26.31 -15.64
N SER A 17 67.21 26.16 -14.40
CA SER A 17 66.32 26.04 -13.22
C SER A 17 65.54 27.31 -12.95
N SER A 18 66.13 28.49 -13.08
CA SER A 18 65.47 29.76 -12.91
C SER A 18 64.43 30.04 -13.99
N ARG A 19 64.76 29.67 -15.25
CA ARG A 19 63.78 29.75 -16.34
C ARG A 19 62.58 28.89 -16.08
N LEU A 20 62.74 27.62 -15.72
CA LEU A 20 61.63 26.74 -15.41
C LEU A 20 60.83 27.25 -14.22
N ALA A 21 61.51 27.80 -13.19
CA ALA A 21 60.80 28.42 -12.07
C ALA A 21 60.03 29.68 -12.48
N LEU A 22 60.55 30.49 -13.43
CA LEU A 22 59.77 31.62 -14.04
C LEU A 22 58.56 31.16 -14.83
N ASP A 23 58.72 30.07 -15.63
CA ASP A 23 57.64 29.51 -16.41
C ASP A 23 56.50 29.03 -15.49
N VAL A 24 56.84 28.37 -14.34
CA VAL A 24 55.85 27.92 -13.32
C VAL A 24 55.19 29.13 -12.63
N THR A 25 55.97 30.17 -12.28
CA THR A 25 55.40 31.39 -11.71
C THR A 25 54.47 32.12 -12.68
N ALA A 26 54.83 32.21 -13.97
CA ALA A 26 53.97 32.76 -14.98
C ALA A 26 52.69 31.93 -15.19
N HIS A 27 52.80 30.62 -15.11
CA HIS A 27 51.66 29.70 -15.17
C HIS A 27 50.71 29.91 -13.97
N ASN A 28 51.25 30.03 -12.74
CA ASN A 28 50.46 30.37 -11.56
C ASN A 28 49.69 31.68 -11.74
N ILE A 29 50.39 32.74 -12.19
CA ILE A 29 49.77 34.07 -12.40
C ILE A 29 48.65 34.01 -13.45
N ALA A 30 48.87 33.28 -14.56
CA ALA A 30 47.89 33.14 -15.63
C ALA A 30 46.63 32.41 -15.16
N ASN A 31 46.76 31.47 -14.20
CA ASN A 31 45.68 30.68 -13.66
C ASN A 31 45.19 31.11 -12.28
N ALA A 32 45.57 32.28 -11.79
CA ALA A 32 45.20 32.76 -10.47
C ALA A 32 43.72 32.86 -10.22
N ASN A 33 42.90 33.02 -11.26
CA ASN A 33 41.42 33.09 -11.19
C ASN A 33 40.75 31.83 -11.79
N THR A 34 41.54 30.79 -12.11
CA THR A 34 40.96 29.52 -12.62
C THR A 34 40.47 28.69 -11.44
N GLU A 35 39.19 28.39 -11.41
CA GLU A 35 38.55 27.55 -10.37
C GLU A 35 39.23 26.17 -10.31
N GLY A 36 39.54 25.71 -9.08
CA GLY A 36 40.19 24.41 -8.86
C GLY A 36 41.70 24.37 -9.17
N TYR A 37 42.29 25.50 -9.60
CA TYR A 37 43.72 25.56 -9.86
C TYR A 37 44.51 25.60 -8.55
N THR A 38 45.52 24.73 -8.42
CA THR A 38 46.40 24.64 -7.27
C THR A 38 47.76 25.26 -7.61
N ARG A 39 48.24 26.18 -6.77
CA ARG A 39 49.56 26.81 -6.89
C ARG A 39 50.67 25.75 -7.05
N GLN A 40 51.47 25.89 -8.08
CA GLN A 40 52.62 25.03 -8.36
C GLN A 40 53.95 25.66 -7.94
N ARG A 41 54.88 24.81 -7.54
CA ARG A 41 56.19 25.22 -7.16
C ARG A 41 57.25 24.33 -7.84
N ALA A 42 58.31 25.00 -8.41
CA ALA A 42 59.49 24.29 -8.88
C ALA A 42 60.41 23.95 -7.66
N ASP A 43 60.51 22.71 -7.29
CA ASP A 43 61.35 22.26 -6.18
C ASP A 43 62.82 22.18 -6.62
N LEU A 44 63.63 23.14 -6.11
CA LEU A 44 65.01 23.25 -6.41
C LEU A 44 65.86 22.34 -5.51
N ALA A 45 66.63 21.45 -6.11
CA ALA A 45 67.57 20.55 -5.41
C ALA A 45 69.03 20.85 -5.84
N SER A 46 69.98 20.64 -4.95
CA SER A 46 71.40 20.64 -5.33
C SER A 46 71.71 19.49 -6.29
N ALA A 47 72.39 19.79 -7.41
CA ALA A 47 72.85 18.75 -8.31
C ALA A 47 73.90 17.86 -7.59
N ASN A 48 73.97 16.61 -8.01
CA ASN A 48 74.87 15.64 -7.41
C ASN A 48 76.32 16.21 -7.43
N PRO A 49 77.05 16.14 -6.30
CA PRO A 49 78.40 16.68 -6.24
C PRO A 49 79.29 15.90 -7.23
N PHE A 50 80.30 16.62 -7.78
CA PHE A 50 81.27 16.10 -8.72
C PHE A 50 82.08 14.96 -8.13
N THR A 51 82.33 14.98 -6.83
CA THR A 51 83.10 13.99 -6.10
C THR A 51 82.10 13.11 -5.28
N THR A 52 81.89 11.88 -5.71
CA THR A 52 81.20 10.91 -4.87
C THR A 52 82.19 10.37 -3.79
N PRO A 53 81.71 10.26 -2.52
CA PRO A 53 82.55 9.66 -1.49
C PRO A 53 82.92 8.21 -1.86
N SER A 54 84.30 7.98 -2.03
CA SER A 54 84.87 6.63 -2.20
C SER A 54 86.12 6.50 -1.38
N MET A 55 86.41 5.32 -0.95
CA MET A 55 87.63 5.06 -0.13
C MET A 55 88.95 5.40 -0.86
N GLN A 56 88.94 5.69 -2.15
CA GLN A 56 90.03 6.09 -3.00
C GLN A 56 90.00 7.57 -3.44
N ALA A 57 89.07 8.36 -2.92
CA ALA A 57 88.99 9.76 -3.25
C ALA A 57 90.09 10.54 -2.65
N LEU A 58 90.84 11.33 -3.46
CA LEU A 58 91.85 12.31 -3.00
C LEU A 58 91.13 13.23 -1.98
N ALA A 59 91.93 13.50 -0.85
CA ALA A 59 91.47 14.39 0.21
C ALA A 59 91.37 15.85 -0.30
N PHE A 60 90.19 16.23 -0.74
CA PHE A 60 89.80 17.60 -1.03
C PHE A 60 89.12 18.18 0.20
N PRO A 61 89.21 19.50 0.41
CA PRO A 61 88.63 20.15 1.57
C PRO A 61 87.09 20.35 1.51
N GLY A 62 86.38 19.47 0.80
CA GLY A 62 84.98 19.48 0.69
C GLY A 62 84.52 18.89 -0.63
N GLN A 63 83.17 18.65 -0.76
CA GLN A 63 82.51 18.28 -2.02
C GLN A 63 82.27 19.52 -2.87
N ILE A 64 82.60 19.44 -4.13
CA ILE A 64 82.34 20.53 -5.08
C ILE A 64 80.97 20.29 -5.72
N GLY A 65 80.04 21.22 -5.48
CA GLY A 65 78.64 21.15 -6.05
C GLY A 65 78.63 21.39 -7.55
N GLN A 66 77.69 20.80 -8.26
CA GLN A 66 77.48 20.99 -9.69
C GLN A 66 76.34 21.95 -10.03
N GLY A 67 75.91 22.77 -9.08
CA GLY A 67 74.81 23.70 -9.29
C GLY A 67 73.46 23.24 -8.75
N VAL A 68 72.39 23.68 -9.34
CA VAL A 68 70.98 23.45 -8.94
C VAL A 68 70.18 22.78 -10.08
N THR A 69 69.33 21.87 -9.74
CA THR A 69 68.37 21.26 -10.69
C THR A 69 66.97 21.44 -10.13
N VAL A 70 65.97 21.50 -11.00
CA VAL A 70 64.58 21.33 -10.60
C VAL A 70 64.32 19.82 -10.48
N SER A 71 64.06 19.34 -9.27
CA SER A 71 63.82 17.92 -9.00
C SER A 71 62.42 17.55 -9.51
N GLN A 72 61.45 18.42 -9.31
CA GLN A 72 60.07 18.23 -9.72
C GLN A 72 59.28 19.55 -9.65
N ILE A 73 58.13 19.62 -10.31
CA ILE A 73 57.14 20.67 -10.11
C ILE A 73 56.02 20.07 -9.28
N THR A 74 55.79 20.58 -8.09
CA THR A 74 54.81 20.10 -7.14
C THR A 74 53.70 21.10 -6.92
N ARG A 75 52.48 20.56 -6.65
CA ARG A 75 51.34 21.35 -6.18
C ARG A 75 51.51 21.64 -4.68
N ILE A 76 51.11 22.87 -4.29
CA ILE A 76 51.09 23.22 -2.86
C ILE A 76 49.69 22.98 -2.37
N LYS A 77 49.47 21.84 -1.74
CA LYS A 77 48.16 21.49 -1.19
C LYS A 77 48.26 20.68 0.12
N MET A 78 47.19 20.64 0.87
CA MET A 78 47.06 19.82 2.06
C MET A 78 45.87 18.89 1.92
N ASP A 79 46.07 17.61 1.64
CA ASP A 79 45.03 16.60 1.41
C ASP A 79 44.05 16.51 2.58
N PHE A 80 44.44 16.86 3.80
CA PHE A 80 43.56 16.90 4.97
C PHE A 80 42.42 17.92 4.79
N PHE A 81 42.68 19.13 4.26
CA PHE A 81 41.66 20.13 4.05
C PHE A 81 40.74 19.77 2.88
N ASP A 82 41.26 19.14 1.85
CA ASP A 82 40.47 18.67 0.72
C ASP A 82 39.49 17.56 1.17
N ALA A 83 39.99 16.55 1.91
CA ALA A 83 39.14 15.51 2.45
C ALA A 83 38.09 16.07 3.43
N ARG A 84 38.45 17.06 4.25
CA ARG A 84 37.53 17.71 5.17
C ARG A 84 36.50 18.54 4.43
N PHE A 85 36.90 19.26 3.39
CA PHE A 85 35.99 19.99 2.51
C PHE A 85 34.97 19.05 1.88
N GLN A 86 35.38 17.94 1.27
CA GLN A 86 34.50 16.95 0.67
C GLN A 86 33.51 16.36 1.68
N GLN A 87 33.97 16.08 2.93
CA GLN A 87 33.09 15.60 3.99
C GLN A 87 32.00 16.60 4.41
N GLU A 88 32.34 17.89 4.48
CA GLU A 88 31.34 18.90 4.87
C GLU A 88 30.50 19.32 3.67
N ASN A 89 31.03 19.32 2.44
CA ASN A 89 30.31 19.63 1.22
C ASN A 89 29.12 18.71 0.96
N GLN A 90 29.29 17.40 1.19
CA GLN A 90 28.18 16.44 1.07
C GLN A 90 27.08 16.66 2.11
N LYS A 91 27.42 17.17 3.31
CA LYS A 91 26.42 17.55 4.32
C LYS A 91 25.71 18.83 3.93
N PHE A 92 26.48 19.83 3.50
CA PHE A 92 25.96 21.10 3.00
C PHE A 92 24.94 20.86 1.88
N ALA A 93 25.31 20.12 0.84
CA ALA A 93 24.47 19.86 -0.32
C ALA A 93 23.18 19.08 0.04
N ARG A 94 23.25 18.16 1.02
CA ARG A 94 22.08 17.48 1.55
C ARG A 94 21.10 18.46 2.21
N TYR A 95 21.59 19.29 3.12
CA TYR A 95 20.72 20.21 3.86
C TYR A 95 20.23 21.38 3.01
N GLU A 96 21.04 21.82 2.04
CA GLU A 96 20.61 22.81 1.05
C GLU A 96 19.44 22.32 0.21
N SER A 97 19.55 21.08 -0.29
CA SER A 97 18.45 20.46 -1.04
C SER A 97 17.19 20.28 -0.20
N LEU A 98 17.33 19.81 1.04
CA LEU A 98 16.20 19.70 1.98
C LEU A 98 15.55 21.07 2.24
N TYR A 99 16.35 22.11 2.47
CA TYR A 99 15.86 23.45 2.74
C TYR A 99 15.09 24.02 1.55
N GLN A 100 15.64 23.90 0.35
CA GLN A 100 14.99 24.36 -0.88
C GLN A 100 13.62 23.68 -1.10
N ASN A 101 13.54 22.38 -0.90
CA ASN A 101 12.28 21.64 -1.06
C ASN A 101 11.28 21.95 0.07
N LEU A 102 11.74 22.10 1.33
CA LEU A 102 10.86 22.52 2.43
C LEU A 102 10.29 23.92 2.20
N GLN A 103 11.07 24.85 1.65
CA GLN A 103 10.55 26.16 1.25
C GLN A 103 9.46 26.06 0.17
N GLN A 104 9.61 25.12 -0.77
CA GLN A 104 8.56 24.89 -1.76
C GLN A 104 7.30 24.32 -1.11
N VAL A 105 7.41 23.36 -0.18
CA VAL A 105 6.27 22.83 0.58
C VAL A 105 5.57 23.96 1.36
N GLU A 106 6.32 24.81 2.06
CA GLU A 106 5.78 25.96 2.79
C GLU A 106 5.02 26.93 1.86
N LEU A 107 5.56 27.18 0.67
CA LEU A 107 4.92 28.02 -0.35
C LEU A 107 3.62 27.40 -0.89
N LEU A 108 3.58 26.07 -1.12
CA LEU A 108 2.42 25.36 -1.64
C LEU A 108 1.28 25.31 -0.63
N ILE A 109 1.58 25.11 0.65
CA ILE A 109 0.56 25.11 1.72
C ILE A 109 0.02 26.52 1.96
N ASN A 110 0.85 27.55 1.76
CA ASN A 110 0.47 28.98 1.74
C ASN A 110 -0.44 29.41 2.90
N GLU A 111 -0.09 29.01 4.13
CA GLU A 111 -0.82 29.38 5.35
C GLU A 111 -0.01 30.37 6.20
N PRO A 112 -0.64 31.40 6.79
CA PRO A 112 -2.06 31.76 6.70
C PRO A 112 -2.43 32.55 5.43
N SER A 113 -3.55 32.16 4.80
CA SER A 113 -4.09 32.90 3.65
C SER A 113 -5.62 32.92 3.64
N ASP A 114 -6.22 33.89 2.92
CA ASP A 114 -7.66 34.01 2.82
C ASP A 114 -8.32 32.86 2.03
N ASN A 115 -7.55 32.16 1.20
CA ASN A 115 -7.99 31.02 0.40
C ASN A 115 -7.37 29.69 0.83
N GLY A 116 -6.59 29.67 1.89
CA GLY A 116 -6.01 28.46 2.45
C GLY A 116 -7.06 27.52 3.04
N ILE A 117 -6.66 26.27 3.24
CA ILE A 117 -7.52 25.21 3.76
C ILE A 117 -8.21 25.64 5.05
N ARG A 118 -7.51 26.28 5.96
CA ARG A 118 -8.07 26.77 7.24
C ARG A 118 -9.24 27.75 7.02
N SER A 119 -9.05 28.74 6.18
CA SER A 119 -10.07 29.75 5.92
C SER A 119 -11.31 29.15 5.26
N VAL A 120 -11.11 28.21 4.32
CA VAL A 120 -12.20 27.52 3.63
C VAL A 120 -12.93 26.58 4.59
N LEU A 121 -12.21 25.89 5.47
CA LEU A 121 -12.77 25.02 6.51
C LEU A 121 -13.63 25.83 7.51
N ASP A 122 -13.15 27.00 7.93
CA ASP A 122 -13.91 27.88 8.82
C ASP A 122 -15.21 28.39 8.16
N ARG A 123 -15.17 28.72 6.85
CA ARG A 123 -16.39 29.07 6.08
C ARG A 123 -17.35 27.89 5.96
N PHE A 124 -16.88 26.68 5.85
CA PHE A 124 -17.71 25.48 5.80
C PHE A 124 -18.45 25.28 7.14
N TRP A 125 -17.74 25.37 8.27
CA TRP A 125 -18.35 25.30 9.60
C TRP A 125 -19.39 26.39 9.84
N GLN A 126 -19.07 27.64 9.47
CA GLN A 126 -20.00 28.75 9.57
C GLN A 126 -21.26 28.52 8.75
N GLY A 127 -21.12 28.00 7.52
CA GLY A 127 -22.27 27.68 6.68
C GLY A 127 -23.19 26.64 7.31
N LEU A 128 -22.65 25.62 7.99
CA LEU A 128 -23.44 24.63 8.74
C LEU A 128 -24.18 25.28 9.93
N GLU A 129 -23.55 26.23 10.65
CA GLU A 129 -24.22 27.02 11.70
C GLU A 129 -25.34 27.86 11.12
N ASP A 130 -25.14 28.50 9.96
CA ASP A 130 -26.17 29.31 9.29
C ASP A 130 -27.38 28.47 8.88
N VAL A 131 -27.16 27.24 8.35
CA VAL A 131 -28.26 26.30 8.06
C VAL A 131 -28.92 25.80 9.35
N SER A 132 -28.18 25.64 10.45
CA SER A 132 -28.79 25.29 11.73
C SER A 132 -29.78 26.35 12.21
N ASN A 133 -29.49 27.63 11.98
CA ASN A 133 -30.33 28.74 12.37
C ASN A 133 -31.52 28.99 11.41
N ASP A 134 -31.32 28.73 10.11
CA ASP A 134 -32.34 28.90 9.07
C ASP A 134 -32.37 27.68 8.13
N PRO A 135 -32.93 26.54 8.58
CA PRO A 135 -32.85 25.28 7.86
C PRO A 135 -33.83 25.19 6.68
N GLU A 136 -34.84 26.05 6.62
CA GLU A 136 -35.87 26.02 5.56
C GLU A 136 -35.43 26.77 4.29
N THR A 137 -34.47 27.69 4.43
CA THR A 137 -34.06 28.55 3.32
C THR A 137 -33.15 27.83 2.33
N PRO A 138 -33.51 27.70 1.05
CA PRO A 138 -32.67 27.06 0.05
C PRO A 138 -31.33 27.79 -0.16
N ALA A 139 -31.25 29.09 0.11
CA ALA A 139 -30.01 29.86 -0.06
C ALA A 139 -28.93 29.46 0.96
N THR A 140 -29.29 29.30 2.25
CA THR A 140 -28.36 28.85 3.29
C THR A 140 -27.85 27.45 2.99
N ARG A 141 -28.74 26.54 2.56
CA ARG A 141 -28.38 25.20 2.12
C ARG A 141 -27.39 25.19 0.94
N ARG A 142 -27.62 26.06 -0.06
CA ARG A 142 -26.72 26.20 -1.22
C ARG A 142 -25.35 26.68 -0.78
N VAL A 143 -25.25 27.62 0.15
CA VAL A 143 -23.98 28.15 0.65
C VAL A 143 -23.12 27.05 1.29
N VAL A 144 -23.72 26.17 2.11
CA VAL A 144 -23.00 25.04 2.71
C VAL A 144 -22.44 24.10 1.65
N ILE A 145 -23.27 23.76 0.65
CA ILE A 145 -22.85 22.88 -0.44
C ILE A 145 -21.69 23.50 -1.23
N GLU A 146 -21.77 24.77 -1.58
CA GLU A 146 -20.71 25.49 -2.29
C GLU A 146 -19.43 25.63 -1.42
N ASN A 147 -19.58 25.85 -0.11
CA ASN A 147 -18.43 25.83 0.81
C ASN A 147 -17.80 24.44 0.90
N GLY A 148 -18.61 23.38 0.89
CA GLY A 148 -18.13 22.01 0.81
C GLY A 148 -17.36 21.72 -0.48
N VAL A 149 -17.87 22.19 -1.62
CA VAL A 149 -17.16 22.09 -2.91
C VAL A 149 -15.86 22.89 -2.88
N SER A 150 -15.86 24.11 -2.31
CA SER A 150 -14.65 24.91 -2.16
C SER A 150 -13.60 24.21 -1.28
N LEU A 151 -14.06 23.58 -0.19
CA LEU A 151 -13.19 22.79 0.70
C LEU A 151 -12.57 21.62 -0.04
N SER A 152 -13.37 20.84 -0.75
CA SER A 152 -12.90 19.71 -1.57
C SER A 152 -11.85 20.14 -2.60
N ASN A 153 -12.12 21.25 -3.31
CA ASN A 153 -11.19 21.77 -4.29
C ASN A 153 -9.86 22.24 -3.66
N SER A 154 -9.91 22.86 -2.46
CA SER A 154 -8.69 23.29 -1.76
C SER A 154 -7.82 22.10 -1.36
N PHE A 155 -8.42 21.02 -0.83
CA PHE A 155 -7.70 19.79 -0.51
C PHE A 155 -7.08 19.15 -1.76
N ALA A 156 -7.89 18.97 -2.81
CA ALA A 156 -7.43 18.37 -4.05
C ALA A 156 -6.30 19.18 -4.68
N GLN A 157 -6.43 20.51 -4.76
CA GLN A 157 -5.41 21.37 -5.32
C GLN A 157 -4.08 21.28 -4.55
N THR A 158 -4.12 21.40 -3.21
CA THR A 158 -2.90 21.31 -2.40
C THR A 158 -2.22 19.94 -2.55
N TYR A 159 -3.04 18.89 -2.60
CA TYR A 159 -2.51 17.53 -2.79
C TYR A 159 -1.86 17.36 -4.17
N GLU A 160 -2.51 17.82 -5.25
CA GLU A 160 -1.96 17.80 -6.62
C GLU A 160 -0.66 18.59 -6.74
N GLU A 161 -0.58 19.75 -6.09
CA GLU A 161 0.63 20.58 -6.07
C GLU A 161 1.80 19.89 -5.34
N LEU A 162 1.53 19.23 -4.21
CA LEU A 162 2.53 18.41 -3.50
C LEU A 162 2.95 17.17 -4.32
N GLN A 163 2.00 16.53 -4.99
CA GLN A 163 2.31 15.43 -5.90
C GLN A 163 3.19 15.91 -7.06
N GLY A 164 2.88 17.04 -7.66
CA GLY A 164 3.70 17.65 -8.70
C GLY A 164 5.12 17.98 -8.22
N LEU A 165 5.27 18.46 -6.98
CA LEU A 165 6.59 18.66 -6.37
C LEU A 165 7.33 17.32 -6.21
N LYS A 166 6.67 16.29 -5.74
CA LYS A 166 7.21 14.94 -5.59
C LYS A 166 7.74 14.39 -6.92
N GLU A 167 6.98 14.55 -8.01
CA GLU A 167 7.37 14.15 -9.36
C GLU A 167 8.55 14.97 -9.91
N ASN A 168 8.59 16.26 -9.63
CA ASN A 168 9.71 17.13 -10.01
C ASN A 168 11.00 16.71 -9.30
N ILE A 169 10.94 16.43 -7.99
CA ILE A 169 12.08 15.92 -7.22
C ILE A 169 12.54 14.57 -7.79
N ASN A 170 11.60 13.69 -8.14
CA ASN A 170 11.90 12.40 -8.75
C ASN A 170 12.67 12.55 -10.09
N THR A 171 12.25 13.51 -10.91
CA THR A 171 12.93 13.84 -12.18
C THR A 171 14.34 14.40 -11.92
N GLU A 172 14.49 15.24 -10.91
CA GLU A 172 15.83 15.76 -10.53
C GLU A 172 16.76 14.64 -10.06
N ILE A 173 16.26 13.67 -9.26
CA ILE A 173 17.04 12.50 -8.84
C ILE A 173 17.60 11.78 -10.06
N PHE A 174 16.77 11.55 -11.08
CA PHE A 174 17.20 10.90 -12.31
C PHE A 174 18.36 11.64 -12.98
N GLN A 175 18.21 12.96 -13.13
CA GLN A 175 19.24 13.81 -13.74
C GLN A 175 20.55 13.82 -12.94
N ARG A 176 20.48 13.85 -11.59
CA ARG A 176 21.66 13.84 -10.73
C ARG A 176 22.39 12.50 -10.74
N VAL A 177 21.67 11.39 -10.88
CA VAL A 177 22.30 10.07 -11.07
C VAL A 177 23.11 10.02 -12.36
N ASP A 178 22.58 10.56 -13.44
CA ASP A 178 23.33 10.68 -14.73
C ASP A 178 24.56 11.57 -14.58
N GLU A 179 24.44 12.67 -13.85
CA GLU A 179 25.56 13.57 -13.59
C GLU A 179 26.66 12.89 -12.75
N VAL A 180 26.30 12.14 -11.72
CA VAL A 180 27.26 11.30 -10.95
C VAL A 180 27.99 10.35 -11.89
N ASN A 181 27.28 9.63 -12.74
CA ASN A 181 27.90 8.67 -13.64
C ASN A 181 28.86 9.34 -14.65
N ARG A 182 28.50 10.52 -15.15
CA ARG A 182 29.36 11.30 -16.05
C ARG A 182 30.66 11.72 -15.35
N ILE A 183 30.56 12.23 -14.13
CA ILE A 183 31.76 12.62 -13.34
C ILE A 183 32.64 11.41 -13.05
N VAL A 184 32.04 10.30 -12.64
CA VAL A 184 32.75 9.05 -12.34
C VAL A 184 33.51 8.54 -13.54
N GLU A 185 32.94 8.57 -14.73
CA GLU A 185 33.58 8.18 -16.00
C GLU A 185 34.75 9.13 -16.36
N GLU A 186 34.55 10.44 -16.18
CA GLU A 186 35.57 11.44 -16.45
C GLU A 186 36.76 11.28 -15.48
N VAL A 187 36.52 11.11 -14.19
CA VAL A 187 37.58 10.84 -13.18
C VAL A 187 38.35 9.58 -13.52
N SER A 188 37.67 8.50 -13.91
CA SER A 188 38.31 7.25 -14.32
C SER A 188 39.22 7.46 -15.55
N SER A 189 38.76 8.22 -16.54
CA SER A 189 39.57 8.60 -17.72
C SER A 189 40.80 9.43 -17.34
N LEU A 190 40.62 10.41 -16.42
CA LEU A 190 41.73 11.21 -15.90
C LEU A 190 42.74 10.35 -15.15
N ASN A 191 42.31 9.40 -14.32
CA ASN A 191 43.20 8.48 -13.63
C ASN A 191 44.08 7.69 -14.59
N GLN A 192 43.53 7.22 -15.71
CA GLN A 192 44.33 6.54 -16.74
C GLN A 192 45.41 7.44 -17.33
N LYS A 193 45.07 8.70 -17.68
CA LYS A 193 46.04 9.68 -18.20
C LYS A 193 47.09 10.05 -17.17
N ILE A 194 46.71 10.29 -15.92
CA ILE A 194 47.59 10.60 -14.80
C ILE A 194 48.58 9.46 -14.57
N THR A 195 48.11 8.22 -14.51
CA THR A 195 48.97 7.04 -14.35
C THR A 195 49.97 6.92 -15.49
N SER A 196 49.52 7.13 -16.75
CA SER A 196 50.42 7.05 -17.92
C SER A 196 51.53 8.09 -17.87
N ILE A 197 51.24 9.32 -17.41
CA ILE A 197 52.22 10.41 -17.30
C ILE A 197 53.16 10.18 -16.09
N LYS A 198 52.66 9.72 -14.94
CA LYS A 198 53.46 9.41 -13.76
C LYS A 198 54.43 8.27 -14.03
N ASN A 199 54.09 7.30 -14.86
CA ASN A 199 54.96 6.18 -15.23
C ASN A 199 56.24 6.60 -15.98
N VAL A 200 56.24 7.80 -16.55
CA VAL A 200 57.46 8.41 -17.17
C VAL A 200 58.10 9.49 -16.29
N ASN A 201 57.84 9.45 -14.98
CA ASN A 201 58.37 10.39 -13.95
C ASN A 201 58.00 11.86 -14.18
N ASN A 202 56.85 12.15 -14.79
CA ASN A 202 56.28 13.48 -14.90
C ASN A 202 55.11 13.67 -13.95
N ASN A 203 54.95 14.89 -13.41
CA ASN A 203 53.80 15.25 -12.57
C ASN A 203 52.77 15.98 -13.41
N PRO A 204 51.61 15.36 -13.69
CA PRO A 204 50.52 15.97 -14.46
C PRO A 204 49.62 16.85 -13.57
N ASN A 205 50.18 17.96 -13.05
CA ASN A 205 49.54 18.83 -12.04
C ASN A 205 48.15 19.30 -12.47
N ASP A 206 48.01 19.80 -13.71
CA ASP A 206 46.72 20.35 -14.20
C ASP A 206 45.64 19.28 -14.35
N LEU A 207 46.02 17.99 -14.67
CA LEU A 207 45.07 16.87 -14.66
C LEU A 207 44.69 16.43 -13.26
N LEU A 208 45.62 16.59 -12.31
CA LEU A 208 45.33 16.35 -10.91
C LEU A 208 44.37 17.40 -10.34
N ASP A 209 44.55 18.70 -10.73
CA ASP A 209 43.64 19.75 -10.33
C ASP A 209 42.23 19.54 -10.89
N LYS A 210 42.16 19.18 -12.20
CA LYS A 210 40.85 18.84 -12.81
C LYS A 210 40.18 17.65 -12.13
N ARG A 211 40.95 16.63 -11.75
CA ARG A 211 40.42 15.46 -11.02
C ARG A 211 39.91 15.86 -9.62
N ASP A 212 40.68 16.65 -8.90
CA ASP A 212 40.32 17.10 -7.56
C ASP A 212 39.04 17.97 -7.59
N LYS A 213 38.89 18.85 -8.60
CA LYS A 213 37.65 19.61 -8.80
C LYS A 213 36.46 18.69 -9.05
N LEU A 214 36.62 17.68 -9.92
CA LEU A 214 35.54 16.70 -10.17
C LEU A 214 35.20 15.86 -8.93
N LEU A 215 36.15 15.61 -8.03
CA LEU A 215 35.87 14.98 -6.75
C LEU A 215 35.12 15.89 -5.79
N ASP A 216 35.40 17.19 -5.81
CA ASP A 216 34.62 18.18 -5.06
C ASP A 216 33.18 18.23 -5.58
N ASP A 217 32.98 18.30 -6.92
CA ASP A 217 31.65 18.27 -7.55
C ASP A 217 30.91 16.94 -7.25
N LEU A 218 31.61 15.80 -7.27
CA LEU A 218 31.05 14.51 -6.91
C LEU A 218 30.63 14.46 -5.42
N SER A 219 31.40 15.13 -4.54
CA SER A 219 31.08 15.21 -3.10
C SER A 219 29.82 16.02 -2.82
N GLU A 220 29.47 16.96 -3.69
CA GLU A 220 28.18 17.65 -3.64
C GLU A 220 27.01 16.72 -3.94
N LEU A 221 27.14 15.87 -4.95
CA LEU A 221 26.07 14.99 -5.40
C LEU A 221 25.86 13.76 -4.52
N VAL A 222 26.95 13.13 -4.07
CA VAL A 222 26.91 11.88 -3.27
C VAL A 222 27.97 11.90 -2.16
N ASN A 223 27.75 11.07 -1.14
CA ASN A 223 28.70 10.91 -0.05
C ASN A 223 29.90 10.09 -0.51
N ILE A 224 31.03 10.75 -0.71
CA ILE A 224 32.27 10.11 -1.10
C ILE A 224 33.28 10.02 0.05
N ALA A 225 34.11 8.97 0.01
CA ALA A 225 35.34 8.87 0.77
C ALA A 225 36.49 8.52 -0.18
N THR A 226 37.53 9.33 -0.17
CA THR A 226 38.71 9.20 -1.05
C THR A 226 39.85 8.59 -0.31
N VAL A 227 40.50 7.58 -0.88
CA VAL A 227 41.69 6.91 -0.33
C VAL A 227 42.70 6.63 -1.43
N TYR A 228 43.96 6.92 -1.17
CA TYR A 228 45.05 6.54 -2.06
C TYR A 228 45.68 5.22 -1.60
N LYS A 229 45.76 4.23 -2.49
CA LYS A 229 46.34 2.92 -2.19
C LYS A 229 47.71 2.72 -2.85
N GLY A 230 48.61 2.10 -2.11
CA GLY A 230 49.89 1.64 -2.64
C GLY A 230 50.93 2.76 -2.86
N THR A 231 52.08 2.39 -3.42
CA THR A 231 53.19 3.30 -3.76
C THR A 231 52.93 4.10 -5.05
N GLU A 232 51.91 3.72 -5.82
CA GLU A 232 51.54 4.34 -7.10
C GLU A 232 50.39 5.34 -7.01
N ASP A 233 49.98 5.71 -5.79
CA ASP A 233 48.87 6.65 -5.54
C ASP A 233 47.54 6.28 -6.29
N GLU A 234 47.20 4.99 -6.31
CA GLU A 234 45.96 4.56 -6.92
C GLU A 234 44.77 5.15 -6.16
N LEU A 235 44.00 6.03 -6.84
CA LEU A 235 42.82 6.64 -6.25
C LEU A 235 41.68 5.65 -6.15
N VAL A 236 41.17 5.47 -4.95
CA VAL A 236 39.92 4.76 -4.67
C VAL A 236 38.91 5.78 -4.12
N VAL A 237 37.77 5.92 -4.79
CA VAL A 237 36.63 6.68 -4.31
C VAL A 237 35.50 5.71 -3.97
N SER A 238 35.00 5.79 -2.76
CA SER A 238 33.92 4.94 -2.30
C SER A 238 32.68 5.76 -1.93
N VAL A 239 31.52 5.23 -2.22
CA VAL A 239 30.21 5.73 -1.77
C VAL A 239 29.69 4.74 -0.75
N ASN A 240 29.46 5.19 0.47
CA ASN A 240 29.02 4.38 1.60
C ASN A 240 29.85 3.08 1.79
N GLY A 241 31.20 3.21 1.67
CA GLY A 241 32.14 2.12 1.84
C GLY A 241 32.33 1.21 0.61
N ARG A 242 31.56 1.38 -0.45
CA ARG A 242 31.69 0.62 -1.69
C ARG A 242 32.41 1.45 -2.77
N PRO A 243 33.44 0.89 -3.43
CA PRO A 243 34.16 1.62 -4.46
C PRO A 243 33.28 1.98 -5.66
N ILE A 244 33.15 3.29 -5.96
CA ILE A 244 32.57 3.80 -7.19
C ILE A 244 33.66 4.01 -8.27
N ILE A 245 34.89 4.37 -7.83
CA ILE A 245 36.06 4.47 -8.69
C ILE A 245 37.20 3.70 -8.01
N GLN A 246 37.88 2.85 -8.77
CA GLN A 246 39.11 2.18 -8.35
C GLN A 246 40.15 2.24 -9.49
N GLY A 247 41.04 3.16 -9.39
CA GLY A 247 42.03 3.43 -10.43
C GLY A 247 41.34 3.79 -11.76
N GLN A 248 41.45 2.89 -12.74
CA GLN A 248 40.85 3.03 -14.08
C GLN A 248 39.47 2.37 -14.19
N HIS A 249 39.00 1.66 -13.16
CA HIS A 249 37.72 0.98 -13.13
C HIS A 249 36.69 1.81 -12.36
N TYR A 250 35.45 1.72 -12.80
CA TYR A 250 34.33 2.39 -12.12
C TYR A 250 33.07 1.56 -12.13
N ASN A 251 32.19 1.85 -11.17
CA ASN A 251 30.84 1.34 -11.10
C ASN A 251 29.86 2.50 -11.28
N LYS A 252 28.69 2.21 -11.82
CA LYS A 252 27.62 3.21 -12.02
C LYS A 252 26.51 3.06 -11.00
N LEU A 253 25.85 4.16 -10.74
CA LEU A 253 24.56 4.20 -10.09
C LEU A 253 23.46 4.20 -11.16
N VAL A 254 22.31 3.63 -10.84
CA VAL A 254 21.12 3.65 -11.70
C VAL A 254 19.92 4.09 -10.88
N ALA A 255 19.06 4.87 -11.50
CA ALA A 255 17.74 5.19 -10.99
C ALA A 255 16.75 4.14 -11.53
N VAL A 256 16.15 3.36 -10.65
CA VAL A 256 15.26 2.25 -11.00
C VAL A 256 13.89 2.52 -10.41
N GLU A 257 12.86 2.47 -11.24
CA GLU A 257 11.47 2.60 -10.79
C GLU A 257 11.13 1.54 -9.74
N ASN A 258 10.48 1.97 -8.67
CA ASN A 258 10.03 1.13 -7.58
C ASN A 258 8.51 1.25 -7.43
N ARG A 259 7.79 0.18 -7.81
CA ARG A 259 6.32 0.12 -7.72
C ARG A 259 5.81 0.29 -6.29
N ASP A 260 6.56 -0.19 -5.30
CA ASP A 260 6.19 -0.05 -3.89
C ASP A 260 6.36 1.38 -3.36
N ASN A 261 7.05 2.24 -4.11
CA ASN A 261 7.17 3.68 -3.87
C ASN A 261 6.44 4.49 -4.97
N GLU A 262 5.24 4.05 -5.36
CA GLU A 262 4.40 4.77 -6.34
C GLU A 262 5.13 5.04 -7.67
N ASP A 263 5.86 4.06 -8.16
CA ASP A 263 6.69 4.12 -9.36
C ASP A 263 7.81 5.18 -9.33
N MET A 264 8.09 5.76 -8.16
CA MET A 264 9.22 6.67 -7.97
C MET A 264 10.55 5.91 -8.04
N VAL A 265 11.61 6.59 -8.50
CA VAL A 265 12.91 5.91 -8.68
C VAL A 265 13.68 5.75 -7.37
N ASP A 266 14.29 4.58 -7.20
CA ASP A 266 15.33 4.31 -6.21
C ASP A 266 16.71 4.42 -6.83
N VAL A 267 17.68 4.92 -6.07
CA VAL A 267 19.09 4.96 -6.50
C VAL A 267 19.79 3.67 -6.09
N ARG A 268 20.31 2.92 -7.06
CA ARG A 268 20.96 1.61 -6.85
C ARG A 268 22.27 1.48 -7.62
N TRP A 269 23.05 0.44 -7.27
CA TRP A 269 24.24 0.08 -8.04
C TRP A 269 23.85 -0.70 -9.30
N GLU A 270 24.40 -0.34 -10.46
CA GLU A 270 24.10 -0.99 -11.74
C GLU A 270 24.41 -2.51 -11.73
N LYS A 271 25.54 -2.93 -11.18
CA LYS A 271 26.04 -4.30 -11.29
C LYS A 271 25.59 -5.26 -10.21
N ASP A 272 25.03 -4.77 -9.10
CA ASP A 272 24.55 -5.60 -8.00
C ASP A 272 23.11 -5.23 -7.68
N TYR A 273 22.24 -5.60 -8.58
CA TYR A 273 20.82 -5.64 -8.30
C TYR A 273 20.56 -6.78 -7.30
N ILE A 274 20.78 -6.48 -6.02
CA ILE A 274 20.22 -7.30 -4.95
C ILE A 274 18.87 -6.69 -4.69
N PRO A 275 17.76 -7.36 -5.04
CA PRO A 275 16.43 -6.88 -4.73
C PRO A 275 16.33 -6.75 -3.21
N GLN A 276 15.65 -5.72 -2.71
CA GLN A 276 15.39 -5.55 -1.28
C GLN A 276 14.64 -6.77 -0.70
N SER A 277 13.88 -7.47 -1.54
CA SER A 277 13.35 -8.80 -1.25
C SER A 277 14.05 -9.87 -2.08
N SER A 278 14.42 -10.99 -1.46
CA SER A 278 14.98 -12.15 -2.17
C SER A 278 13.98 -12.87 -3.07
N ASN A 279 12.68 -12.68 -2.81
CA ASN A 279 11.58 -13.21 -3.61
C ASN A 279 10.41 -12.22 -3.64
N LYS A 280 10.22 -11.57 -4.78
CA LYS A 280 9.17 -10.57 -4.99
C LYS A 280 7.76 -11.14 -5.06
N ASP A 281 7.61 -12.42 -5.34
CA ASP A 281 6.31 -13.09 -5.37
C ASP A 281 5.79 -13.33 -3.93
N ILE A 282 6.68 -13.32 -2.95
CA ILE A 282 6.35 -13.46 -1.52
C ILE A 282 6.30 -12.10 -0.84
N LEU A 283 7.32 -11.25 -1.07
CA LEU A 283 7.45 -9.94 -0.44
C LEU A 283 7.91 -8.89 -1.44
N THR A 284 7.32 -7.73 -1.39
CA THR A 284 7.89 -6.50 -1.92
C THR A 284 8.25 -5.58 -0.76
N VAL A 285 9.33 -4.81 -0.90
CA VAL A 285 9.93 -4.05 0.20
C VAL A 285 10.22 -2.63 -0.27
N PHE A 286 9.78 -1.66 0.51
CA PHE A 286 10.19 -0.28 0.43
C PHE A 286 10.94 0.11 1.70
N ALA A 287 12.17 0.60 1.55
CA ALA A 287 12.95 1.17 2.65
C ALA A 287 13.16 2.65 2.37
N ASN A 288 12.68 3.50 3.27
CA ASN A 288 12.88 4.94 3.11
C ASN A 288 14.36 5.31 3.22
N SER A 289 14.69 6.55 2.93
CA SER A 289 16.07 7.01 2.89
C SER A 289 16.77 7.01 4.27
N SER A 290 16.00 6.91 5.37
CA SER A 290 16.49 6.85 6.76
C SER A 290 16.74 5.43 7.27
N ALA A 291 16.18 4.40 6.61
CA ALA A 291 16.36 3.00 6.99
C ALA A 291 17.83 2.62 7.19
N ILE A 292 18.16 1.82 8.16
CA ILE A 292 19.54 1.36 8.41
C ILE A 292 19.83 0.07 7.62
N ASN A 293 21.12 -0.16 7.29
CA ASN A 293 21.55 -1.37 6.61
C ASN A 293 21.32 -2.58 7.52
N GLN A 294 20.44 -3.48 7.11
CA GLN A 294 20.06 -4.66 7.86
C GLN A 294 19.52 -5.76 6.94
N SER A 295 19.51 -6.98 7.42
CA SER A 295 18.95 -8.12 6.71
C SER A 295 18.07 -8.91 7.65
N HIS A 296 16.86 -9.25 7.18
CA HIS A 296 15.85 -9.99 7.94
C HIS A 296 15.34 -11.17 7.13
N THR A 297 14.90 -12.21 7.84
CA THR A 297 14.25 -13.37 7.23
C THR A 297 12.78 -13.36 7.58
N ILE A 298 11.94 -13.36 6.55
CA ILE A 298 10.50 -13.45 6.66
C ILE A 298 10.05 -14.79 6.09
N ASN A 299 9.28 -15.56 6.85
CA ASN A 299 8.62 -16.76 6.36
C ASN A 299 7.11 -16.59 6.48
N VAL A 300 6.45 -16.27 5.39
CA VAL A 300 5.00 -16.02 5.34
C VAL A 300 4.27 -17.36 5.36
N LYS A 301 3.48 -17.59 6.39
CA LYS A 301 2.63 -18.76 6.57
C LYS A 301 1.24 -18.54 5.98
N GLN A 302 0.72 -17.31 6.07
CA GLN A 302 -0.61 -16.93 5.62
C GLN A 302 -0.65 -15.46 5.23
N THR A 303 -1.37 -15.13 4.16
CA THR A 303 -1.68 -13.74 3.76
C THR A 303 -2.94 -13.23 4.45
N ALA A 304 -3.03 -11.93 4.69
CA ALA A 304 -4.27 -11.30 5.16
C ALA A 304 -5.34 -11.30 4.05
N ARG A 305 -6.61 -11.35 4.46
CA ARG A 305 -7.77 -11.33 3.54
C ARG A 305 -8.89 -10.48 4.11
N LYS A 306 -9.64 -9.83 3.23
CA LYS A 306 -10.88 -9.10 3.54
C LYS A 306 -12.02 -10.07 3.82
N SER A 307 -12.98 -9.66 4.66
CA SER A 307 -14.25 -10.35 4.81
C SER A 307 -15.18 -10.01 3.64
N MET A 308 -15.91 -11.00 3.12
CA MET A 308 -16.86 -10.83 2.02
C MET A 308 -18.09 -11.70 2.21
N ILE A 309 -19.25 -11.18 1.86
CA ILE A 309 -20.52 -11.92 1.83
C ILE A 309 -21.20 -11.63 0.49
N GLU A 310 -21.56 -12.67 -0.23
CA GLU A 310 -22.30 -12.58 -1.49
C GLU A 310 -23.70 -13.14 -1.34
N GLY A 311 -24.69 -12.34 -1.67
CA GLY A 311 -26.07 -12.79 -1.70
C GLY A 311 -26.33 -13.80 -2.81
N ASN A 312 -27.16 -14.79 -2.52
CA ASN A 312 -27.50 -15.84 -3.49
C ASN A 312 -28.80 -15.60 -4.26
N ILE A 313 -29.43 -14.45 -4.04
CA ILE A 313 -30.70 -14.10 -4.69
C ILE A 313 -30.46 -13.09 -5.81
N TYR A 314 -31.03 -13.37 -6.96
CA TYR A 314 -30.98 -12.53 -8.16
C TYR A 314 -32.23 -11.67 -8.30
N LEU A 315 -32.11 -10.35 -8.44
CA LEU A 315 -33.21 -9.43 -8.66
C LEU A 315 -33.07 -8.67 -9.99
N PRO A 316 -34.01 -8.83 -10.91
CA PRO A 316 -33.85 -8.33 -12.29
C PRO A 316 -34.12 -6.82 -12.47
N TYR A 317 -34.47 -6.05 -11.43
CA TYR A 317 -34.97 -4.67 -11.55
C TYR A 317 -34.33 -3.74 -10.51
N GLU A 318 -33.08 -3.42 -10.65
CA GLU A 318 -32.33 -2.58 -9.70
C GLU A 318 -32.86 -1.14 -9.56
N GLU A 319 -33.48 -0.58 -10.62
CA GLU A 319 -34.03 0.79 -10.63
C GLU A 319 -35.50 0.88 -10.15
N LYS A 320 -36.13 -0.23 -9.82
CA LYS A 320 -37.49 -0.27 -9.31
C LYS A 320 -37.49 -0.35 -7.79
N ASN A 321 -38.50 0.27 -7.15
CA ASN A 321 -38.61 0.14 -5.70
C ASN A 321 -38.90 -1.32 -5.29
N LEU A 322 -38.53 -1.64 -4.04
CA LEU A 322 -38.60 -3.00 -3.53
C LEU A 322 -40.04 -3.55 -3.52
N ASN A 323 -41.05 -2.75 -3.32
CA ASN A 323 -42.44 -3.19 -3.44
C ASN A 323 -42.80 -3.65 -4.86
N TYR A 324 -42.33 -2.93 -5.88
CA TYR A 324 -42.51 -3.37 -7.27
C TYR A 324 -41.83 -4.71 -7.50
N ILE A 325 -40.59 -4.85 -7.04
CA ILE A 325 -39.79 -6.10 -7.15
C ILE A 325 -40.49 -7.23 -6.40
N GLY A 326 -40.93 -6.98 -5.16
CA GLY A 326 -41.61 -7.97 -4.33
C GLY A 326 -42.96 -8.42 -4.85
N ASN A 327 -43.66 -7.55 -5.57
CA ASN A 327 -44.94 -7.89 -6.20
C ASN A 327 -44.81 -8.53 -7.60
N THR A 328 -43.60 -8.48 -8.19
CA THR A 328 -43.33 -9.12 -9.48
C THR A 328 -43.23 -10.63 -9.25
N GLU A 329 -44.00 -11.41 -9.98
CA GLU A 329 -43.97 -12.86 -9.90
C GLU A 329 -42.66 -13.38 -10.50
N GLN A 330 -41.85 -14.00 -9.67
CA GLN A 330 -40.66 -14.73 -10.10
C GLN A 330 -41.05 -16.20 -10.33
N THR A 331 -40.55 -16.81 -11.39
CA THR A 331 -40.82 -18.19 -11.70
C THR A 331 -39.61 -19.08 -11.44
N LYS A 332 -39.78 -20.11 -10.61
CA LYS A 332 -38.82 -21.19 -10.48
C LYS A 332 -39.34 -22.40 -11.25
N ARG A 333 -38.45 -23.02 -12.02
CA ARG A 333 -38.82 -24.19 -12.83
C ARG A 333 -38.08 -25.41 -12.34
N PHE A 334 -38.81 -26.51 -12.31
CA PHE A 334 -38.25 -27.85 -12.04
C PHE A 334 -38.74 -28.79 -13.12
N THR A 335 -38.02 -29.89 -13.32
CA THR A 335 -38.44 -30.96 -14.21
C THR A 335 -38.71 -32.22 -13.36
N GLY A 336 -39.87 -32.80 -13.49
CA GLY A 336 -40.21 -34.06 -12.83
C GLY A 336 -39.24 -35.16 -13.26
N ASP A 337 -38.83 -36.01 -12.34
CA ASP A 337 -37.92 -37.16 -12.57
C ASP A 337 -38.63 -38.51 -12.45
N GLY A 338 -39.92 -38.48 -12.09
CA GLY A 338 -40.73 -39.70 -11.85
C GLY A 338 -40.48 -40.37 -10.49
N ALA A 339 -39.66 -39.76 -9.65
CA ALA A 339 -39.31 -40.30 -8.34
C ALA A 339 -39.49 -39.31 -7.20
N THR A 340 -39.41 -38.00 -7.48
CA THR A 340 -39.42 -36.90 -6.49
C THR A 340 -40.81 -36.34 -6.32
N GLU A 341 -41.29 -36.28 -5.07
CA GLU A 341 -42.55 -35.67 -4.64
C GLU A 341 -42.39 -34.29 -4.05
N GLU A 342 -41.19 -33.94 -3.57
CA GLU A 342 -40.88 -32.72 -2.86
C GLU A 342 -39.84 -31.89 -3.65
N PHE A 343 -40.16 -30.61 -3.90
CA PHE A 343 -39.32 -29.73 -4.66
C PHE A 343 -38.99 -28.47 -3.82
N TYR A 344 -37.73 -28.27 -3.60
CA TYR A 344 -37.24 -27.22 -2.75
C TYR A 344 -37.30 -25.84 -3.40
N ILE A 345 -37.92 -24.88 -2.72
CA ILE A 345 -38.08 -23.50 -3.20
C ILE A 345 -37.28 -22.49 -2.36
N ASN A 346 -37.32 -22.60 -1.08
CA ASN A 346 -36.78 -21.72 -0.02
C ASN A 346 -37.92 -21.22 0.89
N ASN A 347 -37.71 -21.28 2.21
CA ASN A 347 -38.69 -20.85 3.24
C ASN A 347 -39.13 -19.41 3.07
N GLU A 348 -38.25 -18.54 2.69
CA GLU A 348 -38.48 -17.10 2.53
C GLU A 348 -39.46 -16.79 1.41
N TYR A 349 -39.60 -17.68 0.45
CA TYR A 349 -40.53 -17.56 -0.69
C TYR A 349 -41.85 -18.28 -0.48
N MET A 350 -42.04 -18.99 0.64
CA MET A 350 -43.25 -19.69 0.98
C MET A 350 -44.35 -18.71 1.40
N SER A 351 -44.87 -17.96 0.44
CA SER A 351 -45.97 -17.01 0.67
C SER A 351 -47.32 -17.67 0.43
N ASP A 352 -48.38 -17.08 0.97
CA ASP A 352 -49.75 -17.54 0.67
C ASP A 352 -50.18 -17.23 -0.78
N ASN A 353 -49.39 -16.43 -1.49
CA ASN A 353 -49.59 -16.01 -2.87
C ASN A 353 -48.74 -16.74 -3.89
N MET A 354 -48.29 -17.94 -3.58
CA MET A 354 -47.62 -18.82 -4.54
C MET A 354 -48.55 -19.41 -5.55
N THR A 355 -48.07 -19.54 -6.79
CA THR A 355 -48.75 -20.26 -7.84
C THR A 355 -47.89 -21.44 -8.27
N VAL A 356 -48.50 -22.62 -8.41
CA VAL A 356 -47.80 -23.82 -8.89
C VAL A 356 -48.55 -24.38 -10.08
N SER A 357 -47.84 -24.69 -11.15
CA SER A 357 -48.40 -25.37 -12.30
C SER A 357 -47.49 -26.49 -12.75
N VAL A 358 -48.11 -27.62 -13.21
CA VAL A 358 -47.35 -28.73 -13.81
C VAL A 358 -47.86 -28.89 -15.24
N ASN A 359 -46.97 -28.81 -16.22
CA ASN A 359 -47.27 -28.78 -17.66
C ASN A 359 -48.33 -27.73 -18.04
N GLY A 360 -48.33 -26.56 -17.36
CA GLY A 360 -49.27 -25.48 -17.56
C GLY A 360 -50.63 -25.67 -16.89
N MET A 361 -50.89 -26.77 -16.20
CA MET A 361 -52.07 -27.00 -15.39
C MET A 361 -51.85 -26.43 -13.98
N ALA A 362 -52.67 -25.52 -13.55
CA ALA A 362 -52.59 -24.93 -12.21
C ALA A 362 -52.95 -25.94 -11.12
N TYR A 363 -52.15 -26.00 -10.08
CA TYR A 363 -52.32 -26.81 -8.88
C TYR A 363 -52.83 -25.90 -7.74
N THR A 364 -53.73 -26.50 -6.90
CA THR A 364 -54.33 -25.79 -5.77
C THR A 364 -53.54 -26.06 -4.48
N LYS A 365 -53.24 -24.99 -3.75
CA LYS A 365 -52.58 -25.12 -2.44
C LYS A 365 -53.54 -25.73 -1.42
N VAL A 366 -53.07 -26.76 -0.70
CA VAL A 366 -53.71 -27.30 0.50
C VAL A 366 -53.02 -26.83 1.77
N ASN A 367 -53.75 -26.81 2.89
CA ASN A 367 -53.18 -26.33 4.17
C ASN A 367 -52.68 -27.44 5.10
N ASP A 368 -53.07 -28.68 4.81
CA ASP A 368 -52.62 -29.87 5.54
C ASP A 368 -52.09 -30.89 4.53
N PRO A 369 -50.91 -31.45 4.73
CA PRO A 369 -50.32 -32.44 3.83
C PRO A 369 -51.23 -33.70 3.68
N ASN A 370 -52.02 -34.05 4.68
CA ASN A 370 -52.96 -35.16 4.61
C ASN A 370 -54.11 -34.92 3.59
N GLU A 371 -54.30 -33.67 3.16
CA GLU A 371 -55.34 -33.33 2.14
C GLU A 371 -54.86 -33.58 0.71
N LEU A 372 -53.51 -33.76 0.49
CA LEU A 372 -52.99 -34.00 -0.85
C LEU A 372 -53.61 -35.21 -1.53
N ALA A 373 -53.64 -36.32 -0.83
CA ALA A 373 -54.28 -37.57 -1.36
C ALA A 373 -55.81 -37.48 -1.67
N LEU A 374 -56.45 -36.47 -1.11
CA LEU A 374 -57.86 -36.22 -1.30
C LEU A 374 -58.18 -35.23 -2.40
N ASN A 375 -57.18 -34.41 -2.80
CA ASN A 375 -57.34 -33.32 -3.74
C ASN A 375 -56.38 -33.50 -4.93
N PRO A 376 -56.81 -34.07 -6.04
CA PRO A 376 -55.92 -34.21 -7.20
C PRO A 376 -55.52 -32.85 -7.75
N ASN A 377 -54.31 -32.76 -8.26
CA ASN A 377 -53.68 -31.51 -8.72
C ASN A 377 -53.58 -30.45 -7.59
N SER A 378 -53.16 -30.88 -6.42
CA SER A 378 -52.85 -30.00 -5.31
C SER A 378 -51.38 -30.08 -4.89
N TYR A 379 -50.96 -29.10 -4.14
CA TYR A 379 -49.63 -29.10 -3.51
C TYR A 379 -49.73 -28.55 -2.08
N PHE A 380 -48.85 -29.03 -1.24
CA PHE A 380 -48.61 -28.50 0.10
C PHE A 380 -47.35 -27.66 0.08
N ALA A 381 -47.44 -26.45 0.65
CA ALA A 381 -46.30 -25.57 0.81
C ALA A 381 -45.79 -25.70 2.23
N ASP A 382 -44.74 -26.49 2.42
CA ASP A 382 -44.12 -26.65 3.72
C ASP A 382 -43.19 -25.51 4.03
N LYS A 383 -43.64 -24.65 4.95
CA LYS A 383 -42.85 -23.49 5.41
C LYS A 383 -41.64 -23.88 6.29
N ALA A 384 -41.66 -25.07 6.88
CA ALA A 384 -40.58 -25.55 7.72
C ALA A 384 -39.39 -26.05 6.88
N THR A 385 -39.67 -26.78 5.81
CA THR A 385 -38.67 -27.30 4.89
C THR A 385 -38.32 -26.32 3.76
N GLY A 386 -39.23 -25.39 3.44
CA GLY A 386 -39.10 -24.50 2.28
C GLY A 386 -39.42 -25.17 0.95
N SER A 387 -40.19 -26.25 0.96
CA SER A 387 -40.48 -27.03 -0.20
C SER A 387 -41.98 -27.04 -0.55
N ILE A 388 -42.26 -27.36 -1.80
CA ILE A 388 -43.60 -27.80 -2.23
C ILE A 388 -43.63 -29.32 -2.33
N VAL A 389 -44.69 -29.91 -1.79
CA VAL A 389 -44.87 -31.35 -1.74
C VAL A 389 -46.13 -31.70 -2.57
N PHE A 390 -46.03 -32.73 -3.39
CA PHE A 390 -47.12 -33.31 -4.17
C PHE A 390 -47.57 -34.63 -3.58
N ASP A 391 -48.75 -35.08 -3.90
CA ASP A 391 -49.33 -36.36 -3.45
C ASP A 391 -48.54 -37.59 -3.96
N ALA A 392 -47.88 -37.42 -5.10
CA ALA A 392 -47.12 -38.50 -5.74
C ALA A 392 -45.96 -37.90 -6.55
N PRO A 393 -44.92 -38.69 -6.86
CA PRO A 393 -43.83 -38.26 -7.69
C PRO A 393 -44.30 -37.68 -9.01
N VAL A 394 -43.79 -36.49 -9.35
CA VAL A 394 -44.10 -35.83 -10.61
C VAL A 394 -43.42 -36.57 -11.76
N ALA A 395 -44.21 -36.87 -12.83
CA ALA A 395 -43.74 -37.74 -13.90
C ALA A 395 -42.49 -37.20 -14.59
N ALA A 396 -41.62 -38.10 -15.02
CA ALA A 396 -40.37 -37.72 -15.68
C ALA A 396 -40.61 -36.90 -16.94
N GLY A 397 -39.99 -35.73 -17.00
CA GLY A 397 -40.16 -34.80 -18.12
C GLY A 397 -41.26 -33.74 -17.93
N ASP A 398 -42.04 -33.82 -16.87
CA ASP A 398 -43.06 -32.80 -16.59
C ASP A 398 -42.43 -31.48 -16.13
N ASP A 399 -42.89 -30.36 -16.69
CA ASP A 399 -42.44 -29.02 -16.37
C ASP A 399 -43.22 -28.44 -15.19
N ILE A 400 -42.56 -28.29 -14.05
CA ILE A 400 -43.16 -27.68 -12.84
C ILE A 400 -42.74 -26.21 -12.82
N ILE A 401 -43.73 -25.31 -12.82
CA ILE A 401 -43.50 -23.87 -12.73
C ILE A 401 -44.09 -23.37 -11.42
N VAL A 402 -43.28 -22.77 -10.61
CA VAL A 402 -43.63 -22.11 -9.35
C VAL A 402 -43.52 -20.63 -9.49
N GLY A 403 -44.63 -19.92 -9.44
CA GLY A 403 -44.69 -18.44 -9.38
C GLY A 403 -44.62 -17.99 -7.93
N ILE A 404 -43.68 -17.10 -7.62
CA ILE A 404 -43.38 -16.65 -6.27
C ILE A 404 -43.47 -15.12 -6.24
N LYS A 405 -44.18 -14.57 -5.24
CA LYS A 405 -44.15 -13.15 -4.90
C LYS A 405 -43.50 -12.96 -3.56
N SER A 406 -42.50 -12.11 -3.54
CA SER A 406 -41.61 -11.92 -2.42
C SER A 406 -41.74 -10.52 -1.84
N GLU A 407 -42.68 -10.29 -0.93
CA GLU A 407 -42.89 -8.99 -0.29
C GLU A 407 -41.72 -8.64 0.66
N PHE A 408 -41.20 -7.41 0.52
CA PHE A 408 -40.25 -6.83 1.46
C PHE A 408 -40.98 -6.16 2.60
N THR A 409 -40.48 -6.34 3.85
CA THR A 409 -41.05 -5.66 5.02
C THR A 409 -40.28 -4.39 5.33
N PRO A 410 -40.95 -3.25 5.60
CA PRO A 410 -40.27 -2.07 6.07
C PRO A 410 -39.66 -2.29 7.44
N GLY A 411 -38.52 -1.66 7.68
CA GLY A 411 -37.81 -1.84 8.92
C GLY A 411 -36.35 -1.46 8.82
N HIS A 412 -35.49 -2.10 9.60
CA HIS A 412 -34.04 -1.92 9.50
C HIS A 412 -33.33 -3.27 9.62
N PHE A 413 -32.16 -3.32 9.06
CA PHE A 413 -31.13 -4.34 9.33
C PHE A 413 -29.84 -3.65 9.80
N GLU A 414 -28.89 -4.41 10.29
CA GLU A 414 -27.62 -3.84 10.77
C GLU A 414 -26.43 -4.52 10.08
N ILE A 415 -25.45 -3.71 9.75
CA ILE A 415 -24.11 -4.15 9.32
C ILE A 415 -23.10 -3.55 10.29
N ASN A 416 -22.32 -4.40 10.97
CA ASN A 416 -21.33 -3.98 11.98
C ASN A 416 -21.93 -3.01 13.01
N GLY A 417 -23.18 -3.25 13.45
CA GLY A 417 -23.88 -2.42 14.42
C GLY A 417 -24.44 -1.10 13.87
N LYS A 418 -24.29 -0.82 12.56
CA LYS A 418 -24.91 0.35 11.92
C LYS A 418 -26.26 -0.02 11.36
N LYS A 419 -27.31 0.72 11.76
CA LYS A 419 -28.68 0.51 11.30
C LYS A 419 -28.90 1.10 9.93
N ILE A 420 -29.44 0.30 9.02
CA ILE A 420 -29.81 0.68 7.67
C ILE A 420 -31.31 0.45 7.56
N TYR A 421 -32.05 1.51 7.31
CA TYR A 421 -33.51 1.47 7.24
C TYR A 421 -33.96 1.22 5.80
N VAL A 422 -34.99 0.40 5.66
CA VAL A 422 -35.54 0.00 4.36
C VAL A 422 -37.01 0.41 4.31
N ASP A 423 -37.36 1.25 3.36
CA ASP A 423 -38.74 1.54 2.98
C ASP A 423 -39.05 0.95 1.59
N PRO A 424 -39.65 -0.26 1.54
CA PRO A 424 -39.91 -0.92 0.27
C PRO A 424 -40.79 -0.11 -0.70
N SER A 425 -41.52 0.87 -0.20
CA SER A 425 -42.42 1.70 -1.03
C SER A 425 -41.67 2.77 -1.84
N SER A 426 -40.47 3.17 -1.37
CA SER A 426 -39.70 4.25 -1.97
C SER A 426 -38.26 3.81 -2.39
N ASP A 427 -37.68 2.86 -1.68
CA ASP A 427 -36.28 2.51 -1.88
C ASP A 427 -36.11 1.51 -3.02
N THR A 428 -35.13 1.78 -3.86
CA THR A 428 -34.62 0.86 -4.88
C THR A 428 -33.45 0.02 -4.32
N LEU A 429 -33.02 -0.98 -5.05
CA LEU A 429 -31.85 -1.77 -4.66
C LEU A 429 -30.57 -0.90 -4.64
N ASN A 430 -30.45 0.02 -5.59
CA ASN A 430 -29.32 0.96 -5.63
C ASN A 430 -29.34 1.91 -4.43
N ASP A 431 -30.52 2.40 -3.99
CA ASP A 431 -30.63 3.21 -2.78
C ASP A 431 -30.10 2.45 -1.56
N ILE A 432 -30.45 1.16 -1.42
CA ILE A 432 -29.97 0.35 -0.29
C ILE A 432 -28.45 0.13 -0.36
N ILE A 433 -27.89 -0.07 -1.54
CA ILE A 433 -26.43 -0.17 -1.73
C ILE A 433 -25.75 1.13 -1.31
N ASP A 434 -26.30 2.28 -1.74
CA ASP A 434 -25.80 3.58 -1.33
C ASP A 434 -25.90 3.77 0.18
N TYR A 435 -27.00 3.36 0.80
CA TYR A 435 -27.16 3.42 2.26
C TYR A 435 -26.13 2.56 2.99
N ILE A 436 -25.84 1.35 2.49
CA ILE A 436 -24.78 0.50 3.06
C ILE A 436 -23.42 1.20 2.95
N ASN A 437 -23.08 1.69 1.75
CA ASN A 437 -21.81 2.36 1.48
C ASN A 437 -21.63 3.65 2.29
N ASP A 438 -22.71 4.37 2.52
CA ASP A 438 -22.72 5.64 3.25
C ASP A 438 -22.89 5.46 4.78
N SER A 439 -23.20 4.25 5.26
CA SER A 439 -23.49 3.97 6.68
C SER A 439 -22.30 4.13 7.62
N GLY A 440 -21.09 4.14 7.11
CA GLY A 440 -19.88 4.07 7.91
C GLY A 440 -19.73 2.74 8.66
N SER A 441 -20.31 1.66 8.12
CA SER A 441 -20.21 0.29 8.68
C SER A 441 -18.84 -0.35 8.46
N GLY A 442 -17.94 0.27 7.66
CA GLY A 442 -16.68 -0.34 7.23
C GLY A 442 -16.90 -1.46 6.21
N VAL A 443 -18.08 -1.51 5.56
CA VAL A 443 -18.44 -2.50 4.54
C VAL A 443 -18.82 -1.77 3.27
N LYS A 444 -18.39 -2.29 2.13
CA LYS A 444 -18.82 -1.85 0.81
C LYS A 444 -19.80 -2.84 0.22
N ALA A 445 -20.87 -2.31 -0.32
CA ALA A 445 -21.86 -3.05 -1.07
C ALA A 445 -21.75 -2.71 -2.55
N LYS A 446 -21.92 -3.70 -3.41
CA LYS A 446 -22.03 -3.54 -4.85
C LYS A 446 -23.00 -4.55 -5.43
N LEU A 447 -23.55 -4.22 -6.60
CA LEU A 447 -24.32 -5.17 -7.41
C LEU A 447 -23.37 -5.83 -8.40
N TYR A 448 -23.42 -7.14 -8.43
CA TYR A 448 -22.81 -7.94 -9.47
C TYR A 448 -23.86 -8.92 -10.01
N GLU A 449 -24.18 -8.85 -11.29
CA GLU A 449 -25.22 -9.63 -11.92
C GLU A 449 -26.54 -9.64 -11.13
N ASN A 450 -26.93 -8.47 -10.62
CA ASN A 450 -28.12 -8.24 -9.79
C ASN A 450 -28.14 -8.99 -8.44
N ARG A 451 -26.99 -9.40 -7.96
CA ARG A 451 -26.75 -9.91 -6.60
C ARG A 451 -25.99 -8.88 -5.78
N ILE A 452 -26.27 -8.80 -4.50
CA ILE A 452 -25.50 -7.92 -3.59
C ILE A 452 -24.24 -8.64 -3.14
N ILE A 453 -23.10 -7.97 -3.31
CA ILE A 453 -21.84 -8.38 -2.69
C ILE A 453 -21.48 -7.37 -1.61
N LEU A 454 -21.21 -7.85 -0.42
CA LEU A 454 -20.69 -7.08 0.71
C LEU A 454 -19.21 -7.43 0.90
N GLU A 455 -18.33 -6.44 0.97
CA GLU A 455 -16.90 -6.62 1.19
C GLU A 455 -16.43 -5.69 2.31
N SER A 456 -15.63 -6.20 3.26
CA SER A 456 -15.06 -5.32 4.30
C SER A 456 -14.07 -4.34 3.69
N ALA A 457 -14.03 -3.13 4.21
CA ALA A 457 -13.10 -2.10 3.73
C ALA A 457 -11.64 -2.53 3.92
N ASN A 458 -11.34 -3.16 5.05
CA ASN A 458 -10.00 -3.62 5.42
C ASN A 458 -9.94 -5.15 5.54
N SER A 459 -8.74 -5.73 5.38
CA SER A 459 -8.44 -7.12 5.69
C SER A 459 -8.30 -7.34 7.20
N GLY A 460 -8.21 -8.59 7.62
CA GLY A 460 -7.93 -8.97 9.01
C GLY A 460 -9.13 -9.50 9.77
N LEU A 461 -8.85 -10.16 10.88
CA LEU A 461 -9.84 -10.78 11.75
C LEU A 461 -10.80 -9.76 12.41
N ASP A 462 -10.30 -8.55 12.70
CA ASP A 462 -11.09 -7.49 13.34
C ASP A 462 -12.10 -6.84 12.37
N ASN A 463 -11.94 -7.05 11.06
CA ASN A 463 -12.75 -6.44 10.02
C ASN A 463 -13.80 -7.42 9.43
N GLN A 464 -14.36 -8.28 10.28
CA GLN A 464 -15.44 -9.18 9.90
C GLN A 464 -16.74 -8.43 9.60
N ILE A 465 -17.47 -8.90 8.59
CA ILE A 465 -18.81 -8.39 8.31
C ILE A 465 -19.79 -9.10 9.24
N LYS A 466 -20.42 -8.32 10.12
CA LYS A 466 -21.45 -8.80 11.03
C LYS A 466 -22.81 -8.29 10.56
N LEU A 467 -23.69 -9.22 10.22
CA LEU A 467 -25.06 -8.90 9.77
C LEU A 467 -26.06 -9.22 10.87
N ASN A 468 -27.06 -8.36 11.02
CA ASN A 468 -28.23 -8.58 11.87
C ASN A 468 -29.47 -8.17 11.09
N SER A 469 -30.41 -9.09 10.93
CA SER A 469 -31.64 -8.85 10.14
C SER A 469 -32.55 -7.79 10.76
N GLY A 470 -32.39 -7.45 12.03
CA GLY A 470 -33.23 -6.49 12.70
C GLY A 470 -34.73 -6.86 12.58
N ASN A 471 -35.55 -5.90 12.17
CA ASN A 471 -36.97 -6.12 11.93
C ASN A 471 -37.38 -6.06 10.44
N SER A 472 -36.38 -5.94 9.52
CA SER A 472 -36.59 -6.05 8.07
C SER A 472 -36.22 -7.45 7.59
N ASN A 473 -36.95 -7.95 6.59
CA ASN A 473 -36.60 -9.20 5.93
C ASN A 473 -35.60 -9.02 4.77
N PHE A 474 -35.04 -7.83 4.58
CA PHE A 474 -34.20 -7.49 3.43
C PHE A 474 -32.99 -8.42 3.28
N LEU A 475 -32.18 -8.60 4.34
CA LEU A 475 -30.99 -9.44 4.26
C LEU A 475 -31.33 -10.88 3.84
N ARG A 476 -32.42 -11.44 4.38
CA ARG A 476 -32.88 -12.78 4.03
C ARG A 476 -33.39 -12.84 2.58
N LYS A 477 -34.19 -11.85 2.16
CA LYS A 477 -34.69 -11.77 0.79
C LYS A 477 -33.61 -11.56 -0.25
N MET A 478 -32.47 -11.01 0.15
CA MET A 478 -31.28 -10.88 -0.69
C MET A 478 -30.33 -12.08 -0.58
N GLY A 479 -30.66 -13.04 0.27
CA GLY A 479 -29.85 -14.21 0.50
C GLY A 479 -28.46 -13.86 1.09
N LEU A 480 -28.38 -12.79 1.89
CA LEU A 480 -27.15 -12.34 2.54
C LEU A 480 -26.95 -12.97 3.93
N VAL A 481 -27.96 -13.56 4.49
CA VAL A 481 -27.90 -14.31 5.75
C VAL A 481 -28.42 -15.71 5.54
N ASN A 482 -27.76 -16.68 6.14
CA ASN A 482 -28.22 -18.05 6.18
C ASN A 482 -29.26 -18.20 7.28
N GLY A 483 -30.14 -19.16 7.10
CA GLY A 483 -31.14 -19.58 8.10
C GLY A 483 -30.55 -20.34 9.30
N LEU A 484 -29.27 -20.19 9.62
CA LEU A 484 -28.61 -20.80 10.79
C LEU A 484 -28.88 -20.06 12.10
N GLU A 485 -29.80 -19.11 12.07
CA GLU A 485 -30.22 -18.37 13.25
C GLU A 485 -31.31 -19.14 14.01
N GLY A 486 -30.92 -19.73 15.11
CA GLY A 486 -31.87 -20.38 16.00
C GLY A 486 -32.50 -19.40 16.99
N THR A 487 -33.84 -19.31 17.03
CA THR A 487 -34.55 -18.61 18.08
C THR A 487 -35.11 -19.60 19.07
N THR A 488 -34.77 -19.45 20.34
CA THR A 488 -35.40 -20.21 21.42
C THR A 488 -36.15 -19.24 22.33
N GLU A 489 -37.35 -19.59 22.74
CA GLU A 489 -38.15 -18.78 23.68
C GLU A 489 -37.64 -18.95 25.12
N PHE A 490 -36.38 -18.54 25.43
CA PHE A 490 -35.87 -18.56 26.80
C PHE A 490 -35.76 -17.15 27.34
N VAL A 491 -36.44 -16.91 28.43
CA VAL A 491 -36.49 -15.64 29.13
C VAL A 491 -35.25 -15.44 30.04
N GLU A 492 -34.58 -16.52 30.45
CA GLU A 492 -33.41 -16.49 31.34
C GLU A 492 -32.31 -17.44 30.82
N LYS A 493 -31.09 -16.98 30.78
CA LYS A 493 -29.92 -17.73 30.29
C LYS A 493 -29.61 -18.99 31.12
N GLU A 494 -30.03 -19.04 32.37
CA GLU A 494 -29.73 -20.12 33.31
C GLU A 494 -30.87 -21.14 33.43
N VAL A 495 -31.98 -20.91 32.77
CA VAL A 495 -33.09 -21.86 32.82
C VAL A 495 -32.76 -23.09 31.98
N PRO A 496 -32.97 -24.32 32.50
CA PRO A 496 -32.76 -25.53 31.70
C PRO A 496 -33.55 -25.50 30.41
N LEU A 497 -32.96 -26.08 29.35
CA LEU A 497 -33.57 -26.14 28.04
C LEU A 497 -34.80 -27.06 28.10
N ASN A 498 -36.00 -26.49 28.01
CA ASN A 498 -37.23 -27.24 27.96
C ASN A 498 -37.98 -26.96 26.67
N PHE A 499 -37.72 -27.72 25.68
CA PHE A 499 -38.46 -27.64 24.42
C PHE A 499 -39.79 -28.36 24.55
N ALA A 500 -40.85 -27.67 24.29
CA ALA A 500 -42.20 -28.28 24.33
C ALA A 500 -42.38 -29.45 23.35
N THR A 501 -41.50 -29.53 22.35
CA THR A 501 -41.50 -30.52 21.29
C THR A 501 -40.43 -31.61 21.41
N VAL A 502 -39.44 -31.43 22.31
CA VAL A 502 -38.34 -32.36 22.50
C VAL A 502 -38.55 -33.17 23.79
N PRO A 503 -38.69 -34.48 23.74
CA PRO A 503 -38.83 -35.30 24.96
C PRO A 503 -37.63 -35.14 25.88
N PRO A 504 -37.77 -35.24 27.23
CA PRO A 504 -36.62 -35.25 28.11
C PRO A 504 -35.66 -36.38 27.80
N GLY A 505 -34.37 -36.07 27.67
CA GLY A 505 -33.33 -37.04 27.35
C GLY A 505 -32.00 -36.38 27.06
N THR A 506 -30.99 -37.20 26.74
CA THR A 506 -29.68 -36.73 26.32
C THR A 506 -29.56 -36.88 24.79
N TYR A 507 -29.38 -35.76 24.12
CA TYR A 507 -29.21 -35.70 22.66
C TYR A 507 -27.75 -35.46 22.33
N THR A 508 -27.26 -35.95 21.23
CA THR A 508 -25.88 -35.81 20.79
C THR A 508 -25.83 -35.08 19.46
N ILE A 509 -25.16 -33.92 19.43
CA ILE A 509 -24.82 -33.24 18.18
C ILE A 509 -23.34 -33.46 17.85
N GLY A 510 -23.02 -33.59 16.58
CA GLY A 510 -21.67 -33.64 16.08
C GLY A 510 -21.27 -32.26 15.51
N LEU A 511 -20.16 -31.71 15.95
CA LEU A 511 -19.59 -30.50 15.41
C LEU A 511 -18.18 -30.83 14.92
N ASN A 512 -17.93 -30.71 13.63
CA ASN A 512 -16.65 -31.09 13.02
C ASN A 512 -16.13 -32.45 13.50
N GLY A 513 -17.02 -33.43 13.55
CA GLY A 513 -16.71 -34.78 14.01
C GLY A 513 -16.56 -34.96 15.53
N LYS A 514 -16.68 -33.92 16.34
CA LYS A 514 -16.70 -33.99 17.79
C LYS A 514 -18.14 -34.09 18.29
N ASN A 515 -18.41 -35.05 19.16
CA ASN A 515 -19.72 -35.26 19.72
C ASN A 515 -19.94 -34.44 20.98
N LEU A 516 -21.04 -33.70 21.02
CA LEU A 516 -21.48 -32.89 22.13
C LEU A 516 -22.82 -33.41 22.63
N ASN A 517 -22.92 -33.69 23.92
CA ASN A 517 -24.17 -34.16 24.53
C ASN A 517 -24.93 -32.97 25.10
N ILE A 518 -26.21 -32.87 24.79
CA ILE A 518 -27.16 -31.88 25.29
C ILE A 518 -28.19 -32.60 26.12
N ASN A 519 -28.35 -32.22 27.37
CA ASN A 519 -29.33 -32.80 28.25
C ASN A 519 -30.60 -31.95 28.28
N VAL A 520 -31.71 -32.49 27.84
CA VAL A 520 -33.02 -31.86 27.89
C VAL A 520 -33.80 -32.42 29.09
N ASP A 521 -33.96 -31.63 30.13
CA ASP A 521 -34.72 -31.99 31.34
C ASP A 521 -35.37 -30.71 31.91
N PRO A 522 -36.69 -30.75 32.23
CA PRO A 522 -37.40 -29.58 32.76
C PRO A 522 -36.85 -29.02 34.08
N LEU A 523 -36.10 -29.82 34.82
CA LEU A 523 -35.60 -29.45 36.16
C LEU A 523 -34.08 -29.30 36.25
N SER A 524 -33.33 -30.01 35.39
CA SER A 524 -31.87 -30.12 35.49
C SER A 524 -31.17 -30.18 34.10
N GLY A 525 -31.87 -29.83 33.04
CA GLY A 525 -31.34 -29.83 31.68
C GLY A 525 -30.36 -28.69 31.40
N ASP A 526 -29.68 -28.79 30.27
CA ASP A 526 -28.76 -27.74 29.81
C ASP A 526 -29.52 -26.45 29.47
N SER A 527 -29.04 -25.31 29.93
CA SER A 527 -29.48 -24.01 29.46
C SER A 527 -28.86 -23.66 28.12
N LEU A 528 -29.42 -22.69 27.40
CA LEU A 528 -28.84 -22.20 26.16
C LEU A 528 -27.39 -21.67 26.37
N GLN A 529 -27.12 -21.10 27.55
CA GLN A 529 -25.77 -20.69 27.92
C GLN A 529 -24.83 -21.88 28.13
N ASN A 530 -25.31 -22.97 28.81
CA ASN A 530 -24.51 -24.18 28.98
C ASN A 530 -24.20 -24.84 27.64
N ILE A 531 -25.14 -24.86 26.71
CA ILE A 531 -24.93 -25.39 25.36
C ILE A 531 -23.87 -24.55 24.63
N ALA A 532 -23.98 -23.23 24.64
CA ALA A 532 -23.00 -22.34 24.01
C ALA A 532 -21.61 -22.51 24.64
N ASP A 533 -21.53 -22.56 25.96
CA ASP A 533 -20.26 -22.75 26.68
C ASP A 533 -19.63 -24.13 26.39
N ASN A 534 -20.43 -25.17 26.27
CA ASN A 534 -19.97 -26.51 25.91
C ASN A 534 -19.45 -26.56 24.49
N ILE A 535 -20.12 -25.88 23.54
CA ILE A 535 -19.64 -25.74 22.18
C ILE A 535 -18.29 -25.01 22.16
N ASN A 536 -18.20 -23.88 22.85
CA ASN A 536 -16.98 -23.07 22.93
C ASN A 536 -15.80 -23.82 23.59
N LYS A 537 -16.09 -24.74 24.53
CA LYS A 537 -15.08 -25.60 25.19
C LYS A 537 -14.74 -26.86 24.42
N SER A 538 -15.51 -27.21 23.40
CA SER A 538 -15.38 -28.50 22.69
C SER A 538 -14.15 -28.58 21.81
N ASP A 539 -13.48 -27.46 21.55
CA ASP A 539 -12.35 -27.36 20.61
C ASP A 539 -12.71 -27.95 19.23
N ALA A 540 -13.95 -27.73 18.83
CA ALA A 540 -14.52 -28.25 17.57
C ALA A 540 -14.29 -27.28 16.41
N GLY A 541 -13.53 -26.18 16.61
CA GLY A 541 -13.37 -25.14 15.62
C GLY A 541 -14.64 -24.33 15.36
N VAL A 542 -15.60 -24.36 16.31
CA VAL A 542 -16.87 -23.63 16.24
C VAL A 542 -17.05 -22.80 17.51
N LYS A 543 -17.42 -21.54 17.34
CA LYS A 543 -17.77 -20.61 18.41
C LYS A 543 -19.28 -20.45 18.46
N ALA A 544 -19.86 -20.59 19.62
CA ALA A 544 -21.27 -20.34 19.90
C ALA A 544 -21.45 -19.00 20.60
N ILE A 545 -22.40 -18.19 20.14
CA ILE A 545 -22.74 -16.88 20.69
C ILE A 545 -24.24 -16.84 20.96
N ILE A 546 -24.63 -16.31 22.13
CA ILE A 546 -26.04 -16.05 22.44
C ILE A 546 -26.33 -14.58 22.20
N GLN A 547 -27.28 -14.29 21.33
CA GLN A 547 -27.75 -12.95 21.03
C GLN A 547 -29.14 -12.74 21.61
N GLU A 548 -29.31 -11.67 22.39
CA GLU A 548 -30.60 -11.22 22.88
C GLU A 548 -31.35 -10.50 21.77
N GLN A 549 -32.63 -10.83 21.59
CA GLN A 549 -33.53 -10.22 20.63
C GLN A 549 -34.38 -9.13 21.32
N THR A 550 -34.91 -8.19 20.53
CA THR A 550 -35.74 -7.06 20.99
C THR A 550 -37.03 -7.45 21.70
N ASN A 551 -37.46 -8.70 21.56
CA ASN A 551 -38.64 -9.27 22.21
C ASN A 551 -38.32 -10.02 23.51
N GLY A 552 -37.09 -9.97 24.00
CA GLY A 552 -36.62 -10.70 25.17
C GLY A 552 -36.26 -12.16 24.93
N ASN A 553 -36.35 -12.66 23.69
CA ASN A 553 -35.91 -14.00 23.33
C ASN A 553 -34.40 -14.03 23.08
N PHE A 554 -33.79 -15.20 23.15
CA PHE A 554 -32.37 -15.40 22.87
C PHE A 554 -32.20 -16.31 21.66
N ARG A 555 -31.13 -16.04 20.90
CA ARG A 555 -30.75 -16.76 19.69
C ARG A 555 -29.38 -17.36 19.87
N LEU A 556 -29.19 -18.61 19.49
CA LEU A 556 -27.90 -19.26 19.40
C LEU A 556 -27.33 -19.06 17.98
N ILE A 557 -26.13 -18.51 17.89
CA ILE A 557 -25.40 -18.32 16.64
C ILE A 557 -24.15 -19.16 16.72
N LEU A 558 -23.85 -19.91 15.66
CA LEU A 558 -22.65 -20.75 15.52
C LEU A 558 -21.73 -20.15 14.45
N GLU A 559 -20.47 -19.94 14.79
CA GLU A 559 -19.44 -19.39 13.92
C GLU A 559 -18.22 -20.31 13.91
N GLY A 560 -17.61 -20.55 12.74
CA GLY A 560 -16.31 -21.25 12.68
C GLY A 560 -15.17 -20.41 13.23
N THR A 561 -14.25 -21.00 14.01
CA THR A 561 -13.16 -20.27 14.68
C THR A 561 -11.90 -20.11 13.85
N ASP A 562 -11.65 -20.98 12.87
CA ASP A 562 -10.37 -21.07 12.17
C ASP A 562 -10.38 -20.46 10.75
N GLY A 563 -11.34 -19.56 10.47
CA GLY A 563 -11.45 -18.96 9.13
C GLY A 563 -11.92 -19.93 8.04
N ASP A 564 -12.09 -21.19 8.35
CA ASP A 564 -12.78 -22.18 7.54
C ASP A 564 -14.27 -22.19 7.90
N TYR A 565 -15.12 -21.78 6.97
CA TYR A 565 -16.56 -21.59 7.15
C TYR A 565 -17.34 -22.90 7.15
N ASN A 566 -16.68 -23.98 6.87
CA ASN A 566 -17.26 -25.28 6.76
C ASN A 566 -17.13 -26.03 8.07
N PHE A 567 -17.89 -25.66 9.08
CA PHE A 567 -18.10 -26.60 10.16
C PHE A 567 -19.25 -27.50 9.79
N THR A 568 -19.08 -28.81 10.03
CA THR A 568 -20.14 -29.78 9.89
C THR A 568 -20.92 -29.84 11.21
N ILE A 569 -22.22 -29.73 11.12
CA ILE A 569 -23.11 -30.02 12.24
C ILE A 569 -23.93 -31.27 11.87
N ASP A 570 -24.03 -32.20 12.81
CA ASP A 570 -24.67 -33.45 12.61
C ASP A 570 -25.49 -33.78 13.87
N ASP A 571 -26.80 -33.99 13.69
CA ASP A 571 -27.64 -34.52 14.75
C ASP A 571 -27.49 -36.00 14.79
N LYS A 572 -26.85 -36.55 15.82
CA LYS A 572 -26.63 -37.99 15.97
C LYS A 572 -27.93 -38.76 16.35
N GLY A 573 -29.04 -38.06 16.38
CA GLY A 573 -30.37 -38.60 16.69
C GLY A 573 -31.33 -38.47 15.51
N ASP A 574 -32.53 -37.99 15.80
CA ASP A 574 -33.67 -37.87 14.90
C ASP A 574 -33.89 -36.44 14.36
N GLY A 575 -32.92 -35.57 14.48
CA GLY A 575 -32.96 -34.17 14.01
C GLY A 575 -33.74 -33.22 14.91
N THR A 576 -34.33 -33.68 16.00
CA THR A 576 -35.24 -32.89 16.82
C THR A 576 -34.52 -31.81 17.64
N ILE A 577 -33.27 -32.05 18.08
CA ILE A 577 -32.53 -31.08 18.92
C ILE A 577 -32.04 -29.86 18.12
N LEU A 578 -31.54 -30.06 16.93
CA LEU A 578 -31.12 -28.96 16.08
C LEU A 578 -32.31 -28.11 15.63
N SER A 579 -33.43 -28.76 15.27
CA SER A 579 -34.68 -28.07 14.97
C SER A 579 -35.19 -27.26 16.15
N ALA A 580 -35.14 -27.83 17.36
CA ALA A 580 -35.57 -27.15 18.56
C ALA A 580 -34.63 -25.97 18.97
N LEU A 581 -33.34 -26.05 18.67
CA LEU A 581 -32.42 -24.93 18.80
C LEU A 581 -32.59 -23.90 17.66
N GLY A 582 -33.44 -24.19 16.67
CA GLY A 582 -33.65 -23.37 15.50
C GLY A 582 -32.44 -23.32 14.60
N ILE A 583 -31.53 -24.31 14.67
CA ILE A 583 -30.34 -24.41 13.84
C ILE A 583 -30.71 -25.27 12.64
N PHE A 584 -30.84 -24.62 11.49
CA PHE A 584 -31.13 -25.29 10.23
C PHE A 584 -29.93 -25.23 9.32
N TYR A 585 -29.59 -26.33 8.73
CA TYR A 585 -28.55 -26.44 7.71
C TYR A 585 -29.18 -26.10 6.36
N GLY A 586 -28.97 -24.89 5.85
CA GLY A 586 -29.36 -24.50 4.50
C GLY A 586 -30.73 -24.95 4.06
N ASN A 587 -31.73 -24.86 4.89
CA ASN A 587 -33.09 -25.28 4.67
C ASN A 587 -33.34 -26.81 4.49
N GLU A 588 -32.35 -27.65 4.68
CA GLU A 588 -32.56 -29.08 4.85
C GLU A 588 -32.28 -29.46 6.29
N LEU A 589 -33.14 -30.30 6.85
CA LEU A 589 -32.76 -31.08 8.03
C LEU A 589 -31.46 -31.80 7.68
N PRO A 590 -30.43 -31.81 8.54
CA PRO A 590 -29.15 -32.45 8.23
C PRO A 590 -29.42 -33.90 7.84
N ASN A 591 -29.29 -34.20 6.56
CA ASN A 591 -29.42 -35.57 6.09
C ASN A 591 -28.09 -36.22 6.44
N LEU A 592 -28.20 -37.15 7.37
CA LEU A 592 -27.16 -37.91 8.00
C LEU A 592 -26.28 -38.60 6.96
N GLY A 593 -25.12 -38.04 6.64
CA GLY A 593 -24.07 -38.83 6.05
C GLY A 593 -23.40 -38.36 4.77
N THR A 594 -23.75 -37.21 4.19
CA THR A 594 -23.02 -36.64 3.04
C THR A 594 -22.62 -35.20 3.33
N PRO A 595 -21.36 -34.81 3.15
CA PRO A 595 -20.96 -33.44 3.27
C PRO A 595 -21.63 -32.59 2.19
N PRO A 596 -22.15 -31.39 2.54
CA PRO A 596 -22.79 -30.49 1.60
C PRO A 596 -21.80 -29.85 0.64
N TYR A 597 -22.20 -29.62 -0.60
CA TYR A 597 -21.43 -29.03 -1.69
C TYR A 597 -21.96 -27.64 -2.03
N GLY A 598 -21.12 -26.75 -2.54
CA GLY A 598 -21.46 -25.37 -2.77
C GLY A 598 -21.86 -25.03 -4.20
N LYS A 599 -22.70 -24.04 -4.36
CA LYS A 599 -23.14 -23.55 -5.68
C LYS A 599 -22.07 -22.74 -6.39
N MET A 600 -21.15 -22.11 -5.65
CA MET A 600 -20.30 -21.06 -6.16
C MET A 600 -18.97 -20.98 -5.41
N ILE A 601 -17.89 -20.83 -6.14
CA ILE A 601 -16.53 -20.64 -5.62
C ILE A 601 -15.99 -19.34 -6.21
N MET A 602 -15.46 -18.46 -5.35
CA MET A 602 -14.90 -17.20 -5.79
C MET A 602 -13.45 -17.07 -5.31
N GLY A 603 -12.53 -16.88 -6.22
CA GLY A 603 -11.12 -16.64 -5.93
C GLY A 603 -10.84 -15.24 -5.33
N ASN A 604 -9.65 -15.05 -4.79
CA ASN A 604 -9.17 -13.74 -4.35
C ASN A 604 -9.11 -12.75 -5.52
N MET A 605 -9.16 -11.45 -5.21
CA MET A 605 -8.96 -10.44 -6.22
C MET A 605 -7.53 -10.50 -6.75
N VAL A 606 -7.40 -10.60 -8.07
CA VAL A 606 -6.13 -10.49 -8.79
C VAL A 606 -6.11 -9.11 -9.42
N SER A 607 -5.10 -8.28 -9.17
CA SER A 607 -4.99 -6.98 -9.83
C SER A 607 -4.81 -7.14 -11.34
N ASP A 608 -5.29 -6.18 -12.14
CA ASP A 608 -5.07 -6.21 -13.60
C ASP A 608 -3.58 -6.28 -13.96
N GLU A 609 -2.70 -5.69 -13.16
CA GLU A 609 -1.24 -5.81 -13.30
C GLU A 609 -0.74 -7.22 -12.99
N CYS A 610 -1.30 -7.89 -11.97
CA CYS A 610 -1.01 -9.29 -11.71
C CYS A 610 -1.55 -10.20 -12.83
N VAL A 611 -2.69 -9.85 -13.44
CA VAL A 611 -3.21 -10.56 -14.61
C VAL A 611 -2.28 -10.34 -15.79
N GLU A 612 -1.74 -9.15 -16.01
CA GLU A 612 -0.75 -8.91 -17.08
C GLU A 612 0.61 -9.57 -16.80
N ASP A 613 1.06 -9.60 -15.57
CA ASP A 613 2.29 -10.31 -15.17
C ASP A 613 2.08 -11.83 -15.15
N ILE A 614 0.92 -12.31 -14.72
CA ILE A 614 0.48 -13.70 -14.87
C ILE A 614 0.33 -14.05 -16.35
N TYR A 615 -0.16 -13.12 -17.18
CA TYR A 615 -0.21 -13.26 -18.63
C TYR A 615 1.17 -13.34 -19.30
N LYS A 616 2.15 -12.62 -18.79
CA LYS A 616 3.47 -12.50 -19.43
C LYS A 616 4.53 -13.45 -18.90
N ARG A 617 4.38 -13.95 -17.66
CA ARG A 617 5.42 -14.73 -16.96
C ARG A 617 5.03 -16.16 -16.63
N GLY A 618 3.77 -16.54 -16.84
CA GLY A 618 3.21 -17.72 -16.19
C GLY A 618 3.18 -17.49 -14.67
N ILE A 619 2.23 -18.07 -13.97
CA ILE A 619 2.20 -18.08 -12.51
C ILE A 619 3.47 -18.80 -12.08
N GLY A 620 4.47 -18.10 -11.56
CA GLY A 620 5.86 -18.56 -11.33
C GLY A 620 6.07 -19.82 -10.48
N LEU A 621 5.13 -20.74 -10.49
CA LEU A 621 5.10 -21.97 -9.71
C LEU A 621 6.00 -23.07 -10.29
N GLY A 622 6.56 -22.88 -11.50
CA GLY A 622 7.60 -23.75 -12.07
C GLY A 622 7.23 -25.24 -12.27
N ILE A 623 5.99 -25.61 -12.00
CA ILE A 623 5.48 -26.99 -12.03
C ILE A 623 4.10 -26.97 -12.67
N ASN A 624 3.79 -27.96 -13.49
CA ASN A 624 2.41 -28.21 -13.91
C ASN A 624 1.59 -28.52 -12.66
N SER A 625 0.56 -27.74 -12.44
CA SER A 625 -0.38 -27.92 -11.32
C SER A 625 -1.66 -28.56 -11.81
N GLN A 626 -2.26 -29.39 -11.00
CA GLN A 626 -3.48 -30.10 -11.32
C GLN A 626 -4.47 -29.98 -10.17
N PHE A 627 -5.71 -29.64 -10.48
CA PHE A 627 -6.80 -29.65 -9.51
C PHE A 627 -8.06 -30.34 -10.08
N GLU A 628 -8.98 -30.70 -9.23
CA GLU A 628 -10.22 -31.37 -9.60
C GLU A 628 -11.43 -30.55 -9.18
N ILE A 629 -12.47 -30.61 -10.02
CA ILE A 629 -13.81 -30.10 -9.72
C ILE A 629 -14.78 -31.28 -9.83
N GLU A 630 -15.49 -31.52 -8.75
CA GLU A 630 -16.50 -32.60 -8.66
C GLU A 630 -17.88 -31.96 -8.49
N ASP A 631 -18.88 -32.41 -9.26
CA ASP A 631 -20.28 -31.98 -9.12
C ASP A 631 -21.08 -32.89 -8.17
N SER A 632 -22.32 -32.48 -7.86
CA SER A 632 -23.24 -33.24 -7.02
C SER A 632 -23.58 -34.63 -7.54
N ASN A 633 -23.35 -34.94 -8.82
CA ASN A 633 -23.61 -36.22 -9.44
C ASN A 633 -22.39 -37.16 -9.36
N GLY A 634 -21.26 -36.66 -8.81
CA GLY A 634 -20.00 -37.38 -8.72
C GLY A 634 -19.21 -37.39 -10.04
N ASN A 635 -19.53 -36.50 -11.01
CA ASN A 635 -18.69 -36.30 -12.17
C ASN A 635 -17.47 -35.45 -11.77
N ILE A 636 -16.29 -35.86 -12.24
CA ILE A 636 -15.03 -35.20 -11.87
C ILE A 636 -14.37 -34.66 -13.13
N ALA A 637 -14.06 -33.38 -13.14
CA ALA A 637 -13.20 -32.73 -14.13
C ALA A 637 -11.81 -32.52 -13.52
N THR A 638 -10.80 -33.06 -14.17
CA THR A 638 -9.40 -32.85 -13.81
C THR A 638 -8.82 -31.76 -14.70
N ILE A 639 -8.33 -30.66 -14.11
CA ILE A 639 -7.83 -29.49 -14.80
C ILE A 639 -6.32 -29.44 -14.66
N ASP A 640 -5.61 -29.48 -15.76
CA ASP A 640 -4.16 -29.35 -15.84
C ASP A 640 -3.79 -27.91 -16.17
N ILE A 641 -3.06 -27.22 -15.30
CA ILE A 641 -2.61 -25.85 -15.49
C ILE A 641 -1.09 -25.82 -15.72
N ASN A 642 -0.69 -25.25 -16.83
CA ASN A 642 0.72 -24.98 -17.11
C ASN A 642 1.08 -23.56 -16.64
N SER A 643 1.51 -23.46 -15.40
CA SER A 643 1.82 -22.18 -14.73
C SER A 643 2.86 -21.31 -15.44
N THR A 644 3.57 -21.84 -16.43
CA THR A 644 4.57 -21.08 -17.19
C THR A 644 3.96 -20.32 -18.37
N ASN A 645 2.83 -20.79 -18.91
CA ASN A 645 2.27 -20.28 -20.15
C ASN A 645 0.78 -19.88 -20.06
N ASP A 646 0.04 -20.35 -19.02
CA ASP A 646 -1.40 -20.11 -18.97
C ASP A 646 -1.71 -18.81 -18.24
N SER A 647 -2.38 -17.91 -18.95
CA SER A 647 -3.01 -16.74 -18.37
C SER A 647 -4.30 -17.10 -17.62
N LEU A 648 -4.82 -16.22 -16.78
CA LEU A 648 -6.11 -16.46 -16.12
C LEU A 648 -7.23 -16.71 -17.13
N ALA A 649 -7.22 -16.05 -18.29
CA ALA A 649 -8.18 -16.31 -19.36
C ALA A 649 -8.03 -17.68 -19.97
N LEU A 650 -6.80 -18.13 -20.24
CA LEU A 650 -6.54 -19.48 -20.73
C LEU A 650 -6.91 -20.54 -19.69
N MET A 651 -6.66 -20.26 -18.40
CA MET A 651 -7.09 -21.14 -17.31
C MET A 651 -8.61 -21.29 -17.26
N VAL A 652 -9.34 -20.18 -17.37
CA VAL A 652 -10.82 -20.21 -17.39
C VAL A 652 -11.33 -20.94 -18.63
N GLU A 653 -10.69 -20.77 -19.78
CA GLU A 653 -11.02 -21.52 -20.98
C GLU A 653 -10.77 -23.03 -20.78
N GLU A 654 -9.61 -23.40 -20.25
CA GLU A 654 -9.27 -24.81 -19.96
C GLU A 654 -10.22 -25.42 -18.92
N ILE A 655 -10.53 -24.70 -17.84
CA ILE A 655 -11.51 -25.13 -16.83
C ILE A 655 -12.85 -25.44 -17.52
N ASN A 656 -13.38 -24.50 -18.30
CA ASN A 656 -14.66 -24.68 -18.98
C ASN A 656 -14.64 -25.83 -19.99
N ASN A 657 -13.55 -26.00 -20.72
CA ASN A 657 -13.39 -27.12 -21.64
C ASN A 657 -13.42 -28.45 -20.92
N GLN A 658 -12.70 -28.55 -19.79
CA GLN A 658 -12.66 -29.80 -18.97
C GLN A 658 -13.98 -30.07 -18.27
N LEU A 659 -14.68 -29.03 -17.78
CA LEU A 659 -16.02 -29.18 -17.18
C LEU A 659 -17.01 -29.74 -18.21
N VAL A 660 -17.04 -29.22 -19.43
CA VAL A 660 -17.88 -29.71 -20.53
C VAL A 660 -17.47 -31.14 -20.94
N PHE A 661 -16.18 -31.41 -21.10
CA PHE A 661 -15.65 -32.71 -21.53
C PHE A 661 -15.96 -33.79 -20.51
N SER A 662 -15.86 -33.48 -19.24
CA SER A 662 -16.12 -34.43 -18.13
C SER A 662 -17.59 -34.51 -17.73
N GLY A 663 -18.48 -33.73 -18.33
CA GLY A 663 -19.91 -33.66 -18.01
C GLY A 663 -20.18 -33.11 -16.60
N VAL A 664 -19.25 -32.38 -16.02
CA VAL A 664 -19.40 -31.73 -14.73
C VAL A 664 -20.29 -30.51 -14.87
N ASP A 665 -21.29 -30.41 -13.99
CA ASP A 665 -22.17 -29.23 -13.93
C ASP A 665 -21.45 -28.02 -13.33
N GLY A 666 -20.71 -27.32 -14.17
CA GLY A 666 -19.95 -26.15 -13.73
C GLY A 666 -19.63 -25.19 -14.88
N LYS A 667 -19.38 -23.96 -14.51
CA LYS A 667 -18.90 -22.90 -15.39
C LYS A 667 -17.87 -22.05 -14.64
N ALA A 668 -16.76 -21.72 -15.29
CA ALA A 668 -15.78 -20.79 -14.81
C ALA A 668 -15.81 -19.50 -15.62
N GLU A 669 -15.61 -18.37 -14.98
CA GLU A 669 -15.50 -17.05 -15.63
C GLU A 669 -14.56 -16.12 -14.83
N ILE A 670 -14.12 -15.04 -15.49
CA ILE A 670 -13.37 -13.98 -14.85
C ILE A 670 -14.36 -12.86 -14.50
N ILE A 671 -14.46 -12.54 -13.23
CA ILE A 671 -15.25 -11.42 -12.76
C ILE A 671 -14.32 -10.24 -12.40
N LYS A 672 -14.73 -9.02 -12.75
CA LYS A 672 -14.05 -7.80 -12.37
C LYS A 672 -14.81 -7.10 -11.25
N ASP A 673 -14.07 -6.62 -10.25
CA ASP A 673 -14.66 -5.80 -9.20
C ASP A 673 -14.80 -4.32 -9.62
N ALA A 674 -15.25 -3.47 -8.70
CA ALA A 674 -15.44 -2.04 -8.96
C ALA A 674 -14.09 -1.31 -9.21
N GLU A 675 -12.98 -1.86 -8.73
CA GLU A 675 -11.63 -1.37 -8.94
C GLU A 675 -10.95 -1.95 -10.19
N GLY A 676 -11.68 -2.76 -10.99
CA GLY A 676 -11.17 -3.39 -12.22
C GLY A 676 -10.30 -4.63 -11.99
N LYS A 677 -10.14 -5.11 -10.75
CA LYS A 677 -9.37 -6.31 -10.43
C LYS A 677 -10.11 -7.57 -10.83
N SER A 678 -9.40 -8.54 -11.38
CA SER A 678 -9.97 -9.79 -11.90
C SER A 678 -9.91 -10.92 -10.86
N ARG A 679 -10.94 -11.78 -10.85
CA ARG A 679 -11.01 -12.99 -10.02
C ARG A 679 -11.44 -14.19 -10.84
N LEU A 680 -10.93 -15.36 -10.50
CA LEU A 680 -11.52 -16.61 -10.96
C LEU A 680 -12.83 -16.88 -10.21
N TYR A 681 -13.86 -17.19 -10.96
CA TYR A 681 -15.19 -17.52 -10.47
C TYR A 681 -15.63 -18.85 -11.07
N ILE A 682 -16.11 -19.77 -10.23
CA ILE A 682 -16.59 -21.07 -10.67
C ILE A 682 -17.94 -21.33 -10.03
N GLU A 683 -18.96 -21.62 -10.83
CA GLU A 683 -20.31 -21.92 -10.34
C GLU A 683 -20.88 -23.19 -10.96
N SER A 684 -21.86 -23.78 -10.30
CA SER A 684 -22.74 -24.80 -10.91
C SER A 684 -23.78 -24.12 -11.80
N VAL A 685 -23.99 -24.62 -13.00
CA VAL A 685 -24.96 -24.07 -13.95
C VAL A 685 -26.40 -24.43 -13.52
N THR A 686 -26.63 -25.60 -12.97
CA THR A 686 -27.97 -26.02 -12.53
C THR A 686 -28.27 -25.70 -11.08
N GLY A 687 -27.28 -25.22 -10.33
CA GLY A 687 -27.42 -24.89 -8.92
C GLY A 687 -27.10 -26.07 -7.99
N GLY A 688 -26.51 -27.13 -8.52
CA GLY A 688 -25.96 -28.25 -7.76
C GLY A 688 -24.69 -27.84 -6.99
N GLU A 689 -24.15 -28.79 -6.34
CA GLU A 689 -22.97 -28.64 -5.47
C GLU A 689 -21.68 -28.84 -6.24
N ILE A 690 -20.64 -28.10 -5.92
CA ILE A 690 -19.33 -28.26 -6.52
C ILE A 690 -18.29 -28.41 -5.41
N ALA A 691 -17.45 -29.47 -5.51
CA ALA A 691 -16.25 -29.61 -4.69
C ALA A 691 -15.00 -29.32 -5.53
N ILE A 692 -14.03 -28.66 -4.94
CA ILE A 692 -12.76 -28.35 -5.59
C ILE A 692 -11.59 -28.75 -4.69
N ARG A 693 -10.54 -29.36 -5.28
CA ARG A 693 -9.36 -29.80 -4.55
C ARG A 693 -8.10 -29.77 -5.41
N ASP A 694 -6.97 -29.40 -4.84
CA ASP A 694 -5.67 -29.53 -5.48
C ASP A 694 -5.22 -31.01 -5.48
N ASN A 695 -4.82 -31.53 -6.63
CA ASN A 695 -4.21 -32.84 -6.75
C ASN A 695 -2.67 -32.73 -6.71
N SER A 696 -2.13 -31.65 -7.24
CA SER A 696 -0.69 -31.40 -7.24
C SER A 696 -0.39 -29.91 -7.45
N GLY A 697 0.49 -29.34 -6.67
CA GLY A 697 0.79 -27.92 -6.66
C GLY A 697 -0.27 -27.11 -5.92
N ASN A 698 0.01 -25.88 -5.51
CA ASN A 698 -0.91 -25.04 -4.74
C ASN A 698 -1.58 -24.02 -5.64
N ILE A 699 -2.12 -24.44 -6.80
CA ILE A 699 -2.67 -23.50 -7.77
C ILE A 699 -3.94 -22.83 -7.24
N LEU A 700 -4.79 -23.57 -6.55
CA LEU A 700 -6.02 -23.03 -5.98
C LEU A 700 -5.71 -21.97 -4.90
N GLU A 701 -4.76 -22.22 -4.03
CA GLU A 701 -4.33 -21.26 -3.02
C GLU A 701 -3.79 -19.97 -3.67
N ASN A 702 -2.99 -20.11 -4.73
CA ASN A 702 -2.46 -18.95 -5.46
C ASN A 702 -3.53 -18.16 -6.24
N LEU A 703 -4.57 -18.86 -6.72
CA LEU A 703 -5.74 -18.21 -7.31
C LEU A 703 -6.72 -17.68 -6.25
N GLY A 704 -6.41 -17.91 -4.96
CA GLY A 704 -7.27 -17.54 -3.84
C GLY A 704 -8.57 -18.32 -3.76
N VAL A 705 -8.57 -19.52 -4.34
CA VAL A 705 -9.66 -20.49 -4.24
C VAL A 705 -9.30 -21.47 -3.13
N SER A 706 -10.09 -21.53 -2.07
CA SER A 706 -9.86 -22.50 -0.99
C SER A 706 -10.32 -23.89 -1.44
N GLU A 707 -9.54 -24.92 -1.14
CA GLU A 707 -10.01 -26.31 -1.24
C GLU A 707 -11.23 -26.51 -0.35
N GLY A 708 -12.23 -27.24 -0.80
CA GLY A 708 -13.37 -27.57 0.02
C GLY A 708 -14.63 -27.86 -0.76
N THR A 709 -15.67 -28.12 -0.01
CA THR A 709 -17.00 -28.42 -0.47
C THR A 709 -17.90 -27.20 -0.20
N TYR A 710 -18.62 -26.76 -1.21
CA TYR A 710 -19.38 -25.51 -1.17
C TYR A 710 -20.87 -25.79 -1.31
N ASN A 711 -21.66 -25.24 -0.39
CA ASN A 711 -23.10 -25.52 -0.31
C ASN A 711 -23.92 -24.48 -1.12
N GLY A 712 -24.76 -24.97 -2.02
CA GLY A 712 -25.47 -24.14 -3.01
C GLY A 712 -26.60 -23.23 -2.52
N MET A 713 -26.88 -23.17 -1.22
CA MET A 713 -28.07 -22.50 -0.69
C MET A 713 -27.84 -21.39 0.32
N GLY A 714 -26.61 -21.15 0.71
CA GLY A 714 -26.30 -20.05 1.62
C GLY A 714 -25.58 -18.88 0.95
N PRO A 715 -25.54 -17.70 1.59
CA PRO A 715 -24.66 -16.67 1.14
C PRO A 715 -23.23 -17.19 1.17
N LYS A 716 -22.49 -16.90 0.13
CA LYS A 716 -21.08 -17.17 0.14
C LYS A 716 -20.40 -16.16 1.06
N SER A 717 -19.80 -16.63 2.11
CA SER A 717 -19.09 -15.75 3.04
C SER A 717 -17.64 -16.17 3.17
N PHE A 718 -16.75 -15.19 3.10
CA PHE A 718 -15.34 -15.33 3.46
C PHE A 718 -15.07 -14.42 4.64
N TYR A 719 -14.44 -14.94 5.66
CA TYR A 719 -14.00 -14.10 6.76
C TYR A 719 -12.68 -13.42 6.42
N GLY A 720 -12.50 -12.23 6.94
CA GLY A 720 -11.20 -11.61 6.99
C GLY A 720 -10.24 -12.45 7.83
N ARG A 721 -9.01 -12.54 7.41
CA ARG A 721 -7.93 -13.20 8.16
C ARG A 721 -6.71 -12.30 8.22
N ASN A 722 -5.93 -12.45 9.29
CA ASN A 722 -4.68 -11.76 9.45
C ASN A 722 -3.58 -12.43 8.60
N ALA A 723 -2.56 -11.67 8.23
CA ALA A 723 -1.31 -12.25 7.76
C ALA A 723 -0.59 -12.89 8.95
N ILE A 724 -0.02 -14.07 8.75
CA ILE A 724 0.79 -14.78 9.74
C ILE A 724 2.14 -15.07 9.11
N PHE A 725 3.19 -14.59 9.73
CA PHE A 725 4.55 -14.80 9.24
C PHE A 725 5.53 -14.92 10.40
N ASN A 726 6.64 -15.59 10.15
CA ASN A 726 7.77 -15.63 11.07
C ASN A 726 8.76 -14.54 10.69
N TYR A 727 9.07 -13.65 11.64
CA TYR A 727 10.06 -12.59 11.51
C TYR A 727 11.26 -12.94 12.36
N ASP A 728 12.40 -13.22 11.71
CA ASP A 728 13.68 -13.59 12.37
C ASP A 728 13.53 -14.63 13.48
N GLY A 729 12.65 -15.63 13.29
CA GLY A 729 12.40 -16.70 14.23
C GLY A 729 11.20 -16.47 15.18
N ALA A 730 10.61 -15.29 15.21
CA ALA A 730 9.41 -14.98 16.01
C ALA A 730 8.14 -14.99 15.14
N ASP A 731 7.12 -15.72 15.54
CA ASP A 731 5.82 -15.70 14.88
C ASP A 731 5.11 -14.38 15.14
N THR A 732 4.67 -13.75 14.07
CA THR A 732 4.04 -12.42 14.06
C THR A 732 2.74 -12.49 13.29
N GLU A 733 1.73 -11.79 13.79
CA GLU A 733 0.42 -11.67 13.19
C GLU A 733 0.14 -10.21 12.85
N TRP A 734 -0.41 -9.95 11.63
CA TRP A 734 -0.69 -8.60 11.14
C TRP A 734 -2.03 -8.53 10.44
N SER A 735 -2.82 -7.51 10.71
CA SER A 735 -4.19 -7.38 10.17
C SER A 735 -4.24 -7.07 8.67
N SER A 736 -3.13 -6.72 8.06
CA SER A 736 -2.99 -6.34 6.65
C SER A 736 -1.84 -7.11 5.99
N ASN A 737 -1.84 -7.20 4.67
CA ASN A 737 -0.68 -7.67 3.91
C ASN A 737 0.44 -6.62 3.86
N ARG A 738 0.15 -5.36 4.15
CA ARG A 738 1.13 -4.30 4.27
C ARG A 738 1.57 -4.20 5.74
N VAL A 739 2.86 -4.35 5.97
CA VAL A 739 3.48 -4.34 7.29
C VAL A 739 4.34 -3.10 7.42
N GLU A 740 3.99 -2.25 8.39
CA GLU A 740 4.67 -0.99 8.69
C GLU A 740 5.04 -0.93 10.17
N GLY A 741 6.15 -0.26 10.48
CA GLY A 741 6.58 -0.07 11.86
C GLY A 741 7.17 -1.31 12.55
N LEU A 742 7.15 -2.49 11.92
CA LEU A 742 7.82 -3.69 12.44
C LEU A 742 9.35 -3.55 12.32
N ILE A 743 9.80 -3.04 11.20
CA ILE A 743 11.21 -2.72 10.96
C ILE A 743 11.28 -1.20 10.81
N PRO A 744 12.08 -0.48 11.61
CA PRO A 744 12.17 0.97 11.52
C PRO A 744 12.52 1.43 10.10
N ASP A 745 11.75 2.39 9.59
CA ASP A 745 11.93 3.00 8.27
C ASP A 745 11.81 2.03 7.08
N VAL A 746 11.17 0.87 7.30
CA VAL A 746 10.94 -0.14 6.27
C VAL A 746 9.49 -0.57 6.30
N GLU A 747 8.92 -0.57 5.13
CA GLU A 747 7.60 -1.07 4.84
C GLU A 747 7.73 -2.27 3.89
N PHE A 748 6.95 -3.30 4.10
CA PHE A 748 6.88 -4.39 3.14
C PHE A 748 5.45 -4.89 2.94
N THR A 749 5.19 -5.36 1.73
CA THR A 749 3.89 -5.93 1.37
C THR A 749 4.04 -7.43 1.13
N ILE A 750 3.21 -8.21 1.82
CA ILE A 750 3.10 -9.66 1.67
C ILE A 750 2.24 -9.94 0.43
N ARG A 751 2.79 -10.68 -0.54
CA ARG A 751 2.11 -11.04 -1.79
C ARG A 751 1.80 -12.51 -1.90
N GLY A 752 2.53 -13.37 -1.19
CA GLY A 752 2.37 -14.81 -1.23
C GLY A 752 2.94 -15.48 0.02
N THR A 753 2.77 -16.80 0.10
CA THR A 753 3.31 -17.63 1.18
C THR A 753 4.71 -18.15 0.84
N GLY A 754 5.53 -18.40 1.85
CA GLY A 754 6.89 -18.91 1.69
C GLY A 754 7.95 -18.03 2.34
N GLN A 755 9.23 -18.34 2.09
CA GLN A 755 10.36 -17.65 2.71
C GLN A 755 10.97 -16.61 1.76
N ALA A 756 11.17 -15.39 2.26
CA ALA A 756 11.91 -14.34 1.60
C ALA A 756 12.83 -13.62 2.61
N ASN A 757 13.95 -13.10 2.14
CA ASN A 757 14.83 -12.27 2.94
C ASN A 757 14.69 -10.81 2.51
N ILE A 758 14.60 -9.92 3.50
CA ILE A 758 14.70 -8.47 3.31
C ILE A 758 16.18 -8.11 3.48
N ASP A 759 16.77 -7.45 2.49
CA ASP A 759 18.17 -7.00 2.54
C ASP A 759 18.25 -5.50 2.20
N ILE A 760 18.38 -4.69 3.26
CA ILE A 760 18.40 -3.24 3.13
C ILE A 760 19.84 -2.78 3.07
N ARG A 761 20.23 -2.23 1.93
CA ARG A 761 21.56 -1.66 1.70
C ARG A 761 21.42 -0.24 1.18
N LYS A 762 21.71 0.71 2.04
CA LYS A 762 21.78 2.10 1.64
C LYS A 762 22.91 2.34 0.64
N VAL A 763 22.57 2.95 -0.46
CA VAL A 763 23.53 3.44 -1.43
C VAL A 763 24.10 4.79 -0.97
N LEU A 764 23.25 5.68 -0.45
CA LEU A 764 23.60 7.06 -0.13
C LEU A 764 23.40 7.38 1.36
N SER A 765 24.34 8.08 1.95
CA SER A 765 24.26 8.62 3.32
C SER A 765 24.47 10.16 3.39
N GLY A 766 24.69 10.81 2.27
CA GLY A 766 24.89 12.25 2.16
C GLY A 766 24.93 12.70 0.70
N GLY A 767 25.15 13.98 0.47
CA GLY A 767 25.09 14.63 -0.83
C GLY A 767 23.67 15.05 -1.24
N LYS A 768 23.58 15.81 -2.31
CA LYS A 768 22.32 16.35 -2.85
C LYS A 768 21.30 15.26 -3.16
N LEU A 769 21.74 14.13 -3.72
CA LEU A 769 20.87 12.99 -4.00
C LEU A 769 20.18 12.45 -2.74
N LYS A 770 20.88 12.38 -1.61
CA LYS A 770 20.29 11.98 -0.33
C LYS A 770 19.24 13.00 0.14
N GLY A 771 19.55 14.31 0.03
CA GLY A 771 18.60 15.37 0.36
C GLY A 771 17.33 15.33 -0.49
N LEU A 772 17.46 15.04 -1.79
CA LEU A 772 16.31 14.89 -2.69
C LEU A 772 15.45 13.68 -2.34
N LEU A 773 16.07 12.51 -2.03
CA LEU A 773 15.34 11.32 -1.60
C LEU A 773 14.60 11.57 -0.28
N GLU A 774 15.21 12.22 0.70
CA GLU A 774 14.55 12.60 1.96
C GLU A 774 13.40 13.57 1.74
N SER A 775 13.60 14.58 0.90
CA SER A 775 12.55 15.54 0.56
C SER A 775 11.33 14.85 -0.05
N ARG A 776 11.55 13.91 -0.98
CA ARG A 776 10.49 13.20 -1.69
C ARG A 776 9.78 12.18 -0.80
N ASP A 777 10.55 11.27 -0.17
CA ASP A 777 10.02 10.06 0.46
C ASP A 777 9.64 10.25 1.93
N GLU A 778 10.20 11.27 2.60
CA GLU A 778 9.93 11.54 4.00
C GLU A 778 9.13 12.85 4.16
N VAL A 779 9.62 13.97 3.63
CA VAL A 779 9.01 15.28 3.86
C VAL A 779 7.69 15.42 3.10
N VAL A 780 7.72 15.37 1.77
CA VAL A 780 6.52 15.60 0.94
C VAL A 780 5.48 14.52 1.21
N LYS A 781 5.91 13.26 1.31
CA LYS A 781 5.01 12.13 1.59
C LYS A 781 4.32 12.26 2.95
N SER A 782 5.02 12.73 4.00
CA SER A 782 4.40 12.92 5.32
C SER A 782 3.25 13.92 5.26
N TYR A 783 3.48 15.07 4.63
CA TYR A 783 2.45 16.10 4.53
C TYR A 783 1.28 15.71 3.63
N MET A 784 1.51 14.95 2.58
CA MET A 784 0.43 14.36 1.78
C MET A 784 -0.43 13.40 2.63
N ASN A 785 0.20 12.58 3.48
CA ASN A 785 -0.51 11.66 4.38
C ASN A 785 -1.33 12.43 5.43
N GLU A 786 -0.80 13.51 6.00
CA GLU A 786 -1.52 14.33 6.98
C GLU A 786 -2.73 15.04 6.36
N LEU A 787 -2.61 15.50 5.09
CA LEU A 787 -3.75 16.05 4.34
C LEU A 787 -4.81 14.97 4.08
N ASP A 788 -4.41 13.77 3.72
CA ASP A 788 -5.31 12.65 3.51
C ASP A 788 -6.05 12.27 4.80
N GLU A 789 -5.35 12.21 5.92
CA GLU A 789 -5.92 11.91 7.23
C GLU A 789 -6.96 12.96 7.63
N LEU A 790 -6.64 14.25 7.45
CA LEU A 790 -7.56 15.33 7.74
C LEU A 790 -8.79 15.29 6.84
N ALA A 791 -8.61 15.14 5.52
CA ALA A 791 -9.71 15.08 4.56
C ALA A 791 -10.62 13.87 4.85
N TYR A 792 -10.03 12.69 5.07
CA TYR A 792 -10.78 11.48 5.44
C TYR A 792 -11.59 11.67 6.71
N SER A 793 -10.99 12.22 7.75
CA SER A 793 -11.65 12.40 9.04
C SER A 793 -12.80 13.41 8.96
N ILE A 794 -12.64 14.50 8.19
CA ILE A 794 -13.72 15.46 7.92
C ILE A 794 -14.84 14.78 7.14
N MET A 795 -14.52 14.08 6.04
CA MET A 795 -15.54 13.37 5.25
C MET A 795 -16.30 12.35 6.10
N HIS A 796 -15.57 11.55 6.88
CA HIS A 796 -16.16 10.51 7.72
C HIS A 796 -17.05 11.09 8.82
N GLY A 797 -16.59 12.14 9.51
CA GLY A 797 -17.35 12.81 10.55
C GLY A 797 -18.63 13.45 10.03
N ILE A 798 -18.52 14.24 8.97
CA ILE A 798 -19.68 14.90 8.34
C ILE A 798 -20.66 13.87 7.78
N ASN A 799 -20.19 12.86 7.04
CA ASN A 799 -21.03 11.82 6.48
C ASN A 799 -21.76 11.03 7.58
N SER A 800 -21.09 10.70 8.68
CA SER A 800 -21.69 9.99 9.82
C SER A 800 -22.87 10.78 10.44
N GLU A 801 -22.73 12.10 10.59
CA GLU A 801 -23.83 12.94 11.12
C GLU A 801 -24.89 13.22 10.08
N HIS A 802 -24.52 13.50 8.82
CA HIS A 802 -25.46 13.74 7.73
C HIS A 802 -26.34 12.51 7.47
N PHE A 803 -25.80 11.32 7.56
CA PHE A 803 -26.51 10.04 7.41
C PHE A 803 -27.65 9.85 8.43
N LYS A 804 -27.50 10.38 9.64
CA LYS A 804 -28.49 10.27 10.71
C LYS A 804 -29.66 11.25 10.52
N GLY A 805 -29.46 12.32 9.80
CA GLY A 805 -30.41 13.42 9.62
C GLY A 805 -31.38 13.20 8.46
N PHE A 806 -32.28 14.16 8.31
CA PHE A 806 -33.28 14.21 7.24
C PHE A 806 -33.13 15.48 6.41
N GLY A 807 -33.26 15.32 5.11
CA GLY A 807 -33.43 16.42 4.18
C GLY A 807 -34.82 17.07 4.29
N SER A 808 -35.03 18.22 3.66
CA SER A 808 -36.35 18.80 3.56
C SER A 808 -37.28 18.02 2.59
N ASP A 809 -36.73 17.08 1.83
CA ASP A 809 -37.45 16.04 1.08
C ASP A 809 -37.92 14.87 1.96
N ASN A 810 -37.71 14.95 3.28
CA ASN A 810 -38.08 13.96 4.30
C ASN A 810 -37.38 12.59 4.13
N LYS A 811 -36.23 12.54 3.47
CA LYS A 811 -35.42 11.33 3.35
C LYS A 811 -34.13 11.46 4.16
N SER A 812 -33.60 10.33 4.62
CA SER A 812 -32.38 10.19 5.44
C SER A 812 -31.37 9.26 4.78
N GLN A 813 -30.35 8.86 5.49
CA GLN A 813 -29.34 7.84 5.13
C GLN A 813 -28.50 8.24 3.90
N ARG A 814 -28.13 9.51 3.79
CA ARG A 814 -27.32 10.04 2.71
C ARG A 814 -26.03 10.63 3.26
N SER A 815 -24.95 10.50 2.50
CA SER A 815 -23.68 11.18 2.77
C SER A 815 -23.68 12.58 2.17
N PHE A 816 -22.92 13.49 2.78
CA PHE A 816 -22.64 14.82 2.26
C PHE A 816 -21.51 14.79 1.23
N PHE A 817 -20.40 14.17 1.61
CA PHE A 817 -19.26 13.94 0.72
C PHE A 817 -19.39 12.57 0.05
N ASP A 818 -18.72 12.41 -1.09
CA ASP A 818 -18.57 11.11 -1.73
C ASP A 818 -17.92 10.11 -0.76
N SER A 819 -18.43 8.89 -0.76
CA SER A 819 -17.89 7.86 0.11
C SER A 819 -16.49 7.50 -0.38
N TYR A 820 -15.48 7.78 0.43
CA TYR A 820 -14.12 7.42 0.11
C TYR A 820 -14.00 5.89 0.00
N SER A 821 -13.67 5.44 -1.20
CA SER A 821 -13.57 4.01 -1.50
C SER A 821 -12.14 3.49 -1.59
N GLY A 822 -11.15 4.37 -1.45
CA GLY A 822 -9.76 4.02 -1.55
C GLY A 822 -9.27 3.28 -0.31
N THR A 823 -9.19 1.98 -0.40
CA THR A 823 -8.33 1.18 0.46
C THR A 823 -7.19 0.66 -0.40
N ILE A 824 -6.12 1.43 -0.47
CA ILE A 824 -4.83 0.84 -0.81
C ILE A 824 -4.41 0.13 0.47
N ASP A 825 -4.07 -1.16 0.37
CA ASP A 825 -3.82 -2.07 1.49
C ASP A 825 -3.18 -1.38 2.71
N GLY A 826 -3.94 -1.34 3.82
CA GLY A 826 -3.45 -0.86 5.12
C GLY A 826 -3.59 0.64 5.40
N TYR A 827 -3.85 1.50 4.42
CA TYR A 827 -4.14 2.94 4.62
C TYR A 827 -5.53 3.29 4.12
N PRO A 828 -6.53 3.33 5.00
CA PRO A 828 -7.89 3.73 4.61
C PRO A 828 -7.99 5.18 4.14
N GLN A 829 -6.94 5.98 4.31
CA GLN A 829 -6.96 7.42 4.09
C GLN A 829 -6.24 7.87 2.81
N LYS A 830 -5.34 7.06 2.23
CA LYS A 830 -4.47 7.49 1.12
C LYS A 830 -5.27 7.91 -0.12
N GLY A 831 -5.05 9.14 -0.59
CA GLY A 831 -5.78 9.76 -1.69
C GLY A 831 -7.15 10.35 -1.29
N ALA A 832 -7.45 10.42 0.01
CA ALA A 832 -8.69 11.00 0.52
C ALA A 832 -8.80 12.49 0.19
N ALA A 833 -7.71 13.25 0.30
CA ALA A 833 -7.67 14.67 -0.04
C ALA A 833 -7.98 14.91 -1.53
N LEU A 834 -7.43 14.08 -2.41
CA LEU A 834 -7.67 14.18 -3.86
C LEU A 834 -9.08 13.76 -4.25
N SER A 835 -9.64 12.75 -3.57
CA SER A 835 -10.97 12.19 -3.88
C SER A 835 -12.11 12.86 -3.12
N MET A 836 -11.81 13.81 -2.23
CA MET A 836 -12.84 14.55 -1.49
C MET A 836 -13.74 15.30 -2.45
N GLY A 837 -15.04 15.00 -2.43
CA GLY A 837 -16.03 15.62 -3.30
C GLY A 837 -17.40 15.67 -2.62
N VAL A 838 -18.18 16.71 -2.90
CA VAL A 838 -19.58 16.79 -2.42
C VAL A 838 -20.45 15.93 -3.33
N LYS A 839 -21.31 15.07 -2.76
CA LYS A 839 -22.25 14.23 -3.51
C LYS A 839 -22.97 15.02 -4.59
N ARG A 840 -22.92 14.55 -5.82
CA ARG A 840 -23.54 15.21 -6.99
C ARG A 840 -25.03 15.45 -6.81
N ASN A 841 -25.74 14.53 -6.18
CA ASN A 841 -27.17 14.66 -5.92
C ASN A 841 -27.48 15.86 -4.99
N LEU A 842 -26.64 16.12 -3.98
CA LEU A 842 -26.75 17.29 -3.11
C LEU A 842 -26.49 18.60 -3.88
N GLN A 843 -25.54 18.60 -4.80
CA GLN A 843 -25.25 19.78 -5.63
C GLN A 843 -26.40 20.12 -6.56
N LEU A 844 -27.14 19.12 -7.05
CA LEU A 844 -28.30 19.29 -7.93
C LEU A 844 -29.58 19.66 -7.16
N ASP A 845 -29.75 19.10 -5.97
CA ASP A 845 -30.97 19.28 -5.15
C ASP A 845 -30.61 19.57 -3.68
N VAL A 846 -30.68 20.83 -3.31
CA VAL A 846 -30.37 21.31 -1.95
C VAL A 846 -31.35 20.80 -0.89
N THR A 847 -32.48 20.25 -1.29
CA THR A 847 -33.46 19.67 -0.35
C THR A 847 -32.92 18.41 0.31
N GLN A 848 -31.96 17.77 -0.30
CA GLN A 848 -31.33 16.56 0.20
C GLN A 848 -30.31 16.79 1.33
N LEU A 849 -29.91 18.05 1.61
CA LEU A 849 -29.07 18.37 2.75
C LEU A 849 -29.79 18.00 4.06
N ALA A 850 -29.23 17.07 4.83
CA ALA A 850 -29.85 16.53 6.05
C ALA A 850 -29.69 17.48 7.25
N ALA A 851 -30.40 18.60 7.24
CA ALA A 851 -30.39 19.59 8.30
C ALA A 851 -31.22 19.20 9.52
N ALA A 852 -32.33 18.46 9.33
CA ALA A 852 -33.26 18.07 10.39
C ALA A 852 -32.74 16.80 11.12
N ALA A 853 -32.93 16.76 12.43
CA ALA A 853 -32.66 15.56 13.22
C ALA A 853 -33.79 14.54 13.08
N ARG A 854 -33.52 13.30 13.47
CA ARG A 854 -34.53 12.27 13.69
C ARG A 854 -35.45 12.66 14.87
N ASP A 855 -36.74 12.41 14.74
CA ASP A 855 -37.65 12.42 15.89
C ASP A 855 -37.42 11.16 16.73
N ASN A 856 -36.88 11.33 17.92
CA ASN A 856 -36.59 10.21 18.82
C ASN A 856 -37.81 9.74 19.65
N GLU A 857 -38.88 10.52 19.65
CA GLU A 857 -40.09 10.22 20.43
C GLU A 857 -41.13 9.48 19.61
N ASN A 858 -41.11 9.63 18.28
CA ASN A 858 -42.10 9.05 17.39
C ASN A 858 -41.42 8.32 16.22
N ASN A 859 -41.90 7.12 15.95
CA ASN A 859 -41.65 6.45 14.67
C ASN A 859 -42.90 6.57 13.80
N GLY A 860 -42.70 6.57 12.47
CA GLY A 860 -43.81 6.54 11.51
C GLY A 860 -44.66 5.29 11.67
N ALA A 861 -45.81 5.25 11.01
CA ALA A 861 -46.74 4.13 11.04
C ALA A 861 -46.13 2.78 10.68
N ASN A 862 -45.00 2.78 9.93
CA ASN A 862 -44.24 1.61 9.49
C ASN A 862 -43.08 1.28 10.39
N GLY A 863 -42.94 1.91 11.55
CA GLY A 863 -41.80 1.71 12.46
C GLY A 863 -40.48 2.38 11.99
N LEU A 864 -40.50 3.09 10.86
CA LEU A 864 -39.36 3.80 10.31
C LEU A 864 -39.14 5.14 11.03
N PRO A 865 -37.89 5.63 11.12
CA PRO A 865 -37.61 6.93 11.68
C PRO A 865 -38.27 8.04 10.84
N ILE A 866 -38.72 9.07 11.53
CA ILE A 866 -39.29 10.25 10.87
C ILE A 866 -38.48 11.50 11.24
N SER A 867 -38.58 12.52 10.39
CA SER A 867 -37.96 13.81 10.61
C SER A 867 -38.63 14.56 11.78
N SER A 868 -37.81 15.26 12.57
CA SER A 868 -38.32 16.25 13.55
C SER A 868 -38.93 17.49 12.90
N GLY A 869 -39.06 17.53 11.58
CA GLY A 869 -39.67 18.59 10.78
C GLY A 869 -38.67 19.43 10.01
N VAL A 870 -39.15 20.05 8.90
CA VAL A 870 -38.27 20.81 7.97
C VAL A 870 -37.66 22.06 8.63
N GLY A 871 -38.30 22.64 9.65
CA GLY A 871 -37.75 23.76 10.44
C GLY A 871 -36.71 23.37 11.48
N SER A 872 -36.35 22.09 11.58
CA SER A 872 -35.32 21.62 12.52
C SER A 872 -33.93 21.73 11.88
N GLY A 873 -33.06 22.54 12.49
CA GLY A 873 -31.61 22.63 12.14
C GLY A 873 -30.70 21.81 13.04
N LYS A 874 -31.25 20.93 13.89
CA LYS A 874 -30.48 20.23 14.93
C LYS A 874 -29.39 19.32 14.37
N ASN A 875 -29.62 18.69 13.21
CA ASN A 875 -28.59 17.86 12.60
C ASN A 875 -27.47 18.69 11.96
N ALA A 876 -27.84 19.83 11.34
CA ALA A 876 -26.85 20.80 10.87
C ALA A 876 -25.96 21.32 12.02
N LEU A 877 -26.58 21.58 13.20
CA LEU A 877 -25.83 21.94 14.40
C LEU A 877 -24.89 20.82 14.87
N ASN A 878 -25.34 19.57 14.82
CA ASN A 878 -24.48 18.43 15.17
C ASN A 878 -23.26 18.36 14.24
N MET A 879 -23.46 18.53 12.94
CA MET A 879 -22.37 18.60 11.95
C MET A 879 -21.44 19.79 12.22
N ALA A 880 -21.98 20.99 12.51
CA ALA A 880 -21.18 22.16 12.85
C ALA A 880 -20.34 21.95 14.13
N ASN A 881 -20.88 21.24 15.12
CA ASN A 881 -20.20 20.95 16.38
C ASN A 881 -19.02 19.99 16.25
N LEU A 882 -18.88 19.28 15.12
CA LEU A 882 -17.70 18.47 14.84
C LEU A 882 -16.42 19.33 14.79
N LYS A 883 -16.55 20.63 14.54
CA LYS A 883 -15.43 21.59 14.65
C LYS A 883 -14.73 21.50 16.02
N PHE A 884 -15.47 21.20 17.07
CA PHE A 884 -14.98 21.12 18.46
C PHE A 884 -14.76 19.69 18.93
N ALA A 885 -15.04 18.71 18.11
CA ALA A 885 -14.84 17.31 18.46
C ALA A 885 -13.36 16.95 18.37
N MET A 886 -12.84 16.33 19.40
CA MET A 886 -11.48 15.78 19.40
C MET A 886 -11.50 14.43 18.66
N THR A 887 -11.30 14.45 17.36
CA THR A 887 -11.40 13.27 16.50
C THR A 887 -10.08 12.91 15.84
N MET A 888 -9.11 13.84 15.87
CA MET A 888 -7.79 13.67 15.31
C MET A 888 -6.77 13.21 16.36
N ASP A 889 -5.63 12.68 15.88
CA ASP A 889 -4.51 12.27 16.73
C ASP A 889 -4.96 11.37 17.90
N SER A 890 -5.67 10.27 17.56
CA SER A 890 -6.22 9.33 18.54
C SER A 890 -7.18 9.97 19.56
N GLY A 891 -7.88 11.04 19.19
CA GLY A 891 -8.87 11.71 20.02
C GLY A 891 -8.30 12.81 20.92
N THR A 892 -7.15 13.38 20.59
CA THR A 892 -6.49 14.45 21.38
C THR A 892 -6.55 15.82 20.71
N ALA A 893 -6.89 15.90 19.42
CA ALA A 893 -6.94 17.15 18.67
C ALA A 893 -8.25 17.31 17.88
N THR A 894 -8.67 18.55 17.70
CA THR A 894 -9.72 18.93 16.72
C THR A 894 -9.14 19.04 15.31
N PHE A 895 -9.99 19.10 14.29
CA PHE A 895 -9.55 19.29 12.91
C PHE A 895 -8.66 20.52 12.72
N ASN A 896 -9.04 21.64 13.32
CA ASN A 896 -8.28 22.88 13.22
C ASN A 896 -6.95 22.81 13.98
N GLU A 897 -6.91 22.17 15.14
CA GLU A 897 -5.69 21.99 15.93
C GLU A 897 -4.72 21.08 15.19
N PHE A 898 -5.19 19.96 14.63
CA PHE A 898 -4.37 19.05 13.82
C PHE A 898 -3.75 19.79 12.62
N PHE A 899 -4.56 20.52 11.83
CA PHE A 899 -4.03 21.27 10.71
C PHE A 899 -3.02 22.35 11.12
N ASN A 900 -3.31 23.09 12.23
CA ASN A 900 -2.36 24.07 12.76
C ASN A 900 -1.05 23.42 13.23
N GLN A 901 -1.12 22.21 13.78
CA GLN A 901 0.06 21.43 14.17
C GLN A 901 0.90 21.06 12.95
N THR A 902 0.27 20.52 11.89
CA THR A 902 0.92 20.24 10.59
C THR A 902 1.65 21.45 10.05
N VAL A 903 0.97 22.61 9.96
CA VAL A 903 1.59 23.85 9.46
C VAL A 903 2.75 24.32 10.37
N SER A 904 2.61 24.20 11.69
CA SER A 904 3.65 24.55 12.64
C SER A 904 4.86 23.62 12.57
N GLU A 905 4.62 22.35 12.29
CA GLU A 905 5.68 21.34 12.11
C GLU A 905 6.51 21.65 10.87
N ILE A 906 5.86 21.97 9.73
CA ILE A 906 6.55 22.42 8.52
C ILE A 906 7.46 23.61 8.82
N GLY A 907 6.93 24.66 9.46
CA GLY A 907 7.71 25.85 9.82
C GLY A 907 8.86 25.55 10.77
N THR A 908 8.67 24.60 11.70
CA THR A 908 9.73 24.19 12.64
C THR A 908 10.82 23.39 11.93
N GLN A 909 10.47 22.44 11.08
CA GLN A 909 11.41 21.66 10.28
C GLN A 909 12.18 22.58 9.31
N ALA A 910 11.50 23.49 8.61
CA ALA A 910 12.14 24.45 7.71
C ALA A 910 13.14 25.36 8.45
N ASN A 911 12.80 25.85 9.65
CA ASN A 911 13.69 26.65 10.47
C ASN A 911 14.90 25.85 10.99
N GLU A 912 14.69 24.60 11.39
CA GLU A 912 15.78 23.72 11.84
C GLU A 912 16.75 23.42 10.70
N VAL A 913 16.24 22.99 9.55
CA VAL A 913 17.04 22.69 8.35
C VAL A 913 17.77 23.97 7.87
N ARG A 914 17.10 25.11 7.85
CA ARG A 914 17.73 26.42 7.55
C ARG A 914 18.91 26.68 8.47
N ARG A 915 18.72 26.58 9.78
CA ARG A 915 19.79 26.82 10.76
C ARG A 915 21.00 25.90 10.54
N ILE A 916 20.73 24.62 10.21
CA ILE A 916 21.79 23.67 9.90
C ILE A 916 22.48 24.06 8.59
N ASN A 917 21.72 24.42 7.56
CA ASN A 917 22.23 24.85 6.27
C ASN A 917 23.11 26.11 6.39
N ASP A 918 22.65 27.11 7.12
CA ASP A 918 23.43 28.35 7.37
C ASP A 918 24.77 28.04 8.08
N ASN A 919 24.75 27.12 9.06
CA ASN A 919 25.97 26.69 9.73
C ASN A 919 26.92 25.91 8.78
N GLN A 920 26.36 25.04 7.91
CA GLN A 920 27.18 24.34 6.93
C GLN A 920 27.74 25.29 5.86
N THR A 921 26.98 26.27 5.42
CA THR A 921 27.45 27.34 4.51
C THR A 921 28.67 28.04 5.09
N LEU A 922 28.57 28.53 6.33
CA LEU A 922 29.70 29.19 7.01
C LEU A 922 30.92 28.29 7.16
N LEU A 923 30.71 26.98 7.41
CA LEU A 923 31.78 26.00 7.53
C LEU A 923 32.46 25.77 6.19
N ILE A 924 31.70 25.58 5.12
CA ILE A 924 32.22 25.41 3.75
C ILE A 924 33.00 26.67 3.33
N GLU A 925 32.45 27.87 3.50
CA GLU A 925 33.14 29.12 3.21
C GLU A 925 34.49 29.24 3.97
N LYS A 926 34.50 28.85 5.25
CA LYS A 926 35.71 28.85 6.06
C LYS A 926 36.76 27.87 5.58
N LEU A 927 36.30 26.61 5.24
CA LEU A 927 37.20 25.58 4.71
C LEU A 927 37.77 25.98 3.35
N GLU A 928 36.96 26.57 2.48
CA GLU A 928 37.39 27.06 1.18
C GLU A 928 38.39 28.22 1.34
N ASN A 929 38.14 29.18 2.26
CA ASN A 929 39.07 30.22 2.57
C ASN A 929 40.42 29.68 3.09
N VAL A 930 40.41 28.70 3.97
CA VAL A 930 41.67 28.06 4.45
C VAL A 930 42.38 27.31 3.31
N ARG A 931 41.63 26.64 2.45
CA ARG A 931 42.15 25.94 1.26
C ARG A 931 42.82 26.93 0.29
N GLN A 932 42.17 28.07 0.03
CA GLN A 932 42.74 29.13 -0.81
C GLN A 932 43.98 29.78 -0.19
N GLN A 933 44.02 29.99 1.13
CA GLN A 933 45.21 30.49 1.81
C GLN A 933 46.43 29.60 1.66
N VAL A 934 46.23 28.28 1.60
CA VAL A 934 47.33 27.31 1.47
C VAL A 934 47.66 27.06 -0.01
N SER A 935 46.65 26.78 -0.82
CA SER A 935 46.77 26.25 -2.18
C SER A 935 46.56 27.33 -3.27
N GLY A 936 45.98 28.46 -2.91
CA GLY A 936 45.67 29.54 -3.84
C GLY A 936 46.92 30.32 -4.30
N VAL A 937 46.77 30.99 -5.41
CA VAL A 937 47.83 31.82 -5.99
C VAL A 937 47.74 33.26 -5.46
N SER A 938 48.70 33.65 -4.64
CA SER A 938 48.90 35.07 -4.26
C SER A 938 49.69 35.79 -5.34
N LEU A 939 49.07 36.73 -6.05
CA LEU A 939 49.72 37.50 -7.11
C LEU A 939 50.95 38.26 -6.58
N ASP A 940 50.92 38.76 -5.34
CA ASP A 940 52.04 39.50 -4.73
C ASP A 940 53.20 38.57 -4.47
N GLU A 941 52.98 37.34 -3.96
CA GLU A 941 53.99 36.34 -3.78
C GLU A 941 54.60 35.86 -5.11
N GLU A 942 53.74 35.58 -6.10
CA GLU A 942 54.23 35.15 -7.43
C GLU A 942 55.01 36.26 -8.14
N MET A 943 54.57 37.51 -8.07
CA MET A 943 55.34 38.65 -8.57
C MET A 943 56.69 38.77 -7.87
N THR A 944 56.74 38.61 -6.55
CA THR A 944 57.98 38.59 -5.77
C THR A 944 58.93 37.46 -6.21
N ASN A 945 58.31 36.23 -6.39
CA ASN A 945 59.05 35.05 -6.90
C ASN A 945 59.55 35.33 -8.33
N MET A 946 58.76 35.91 -9.18
CA MET A 946 59.15 36.28 -10.54
C MET A 946 60.38 37.20 -10.54
N VAL A 947 60.31 38.26 -9.75
CA VAL A 947 61.49 39.19 -9.64
C VAL A 947 62.70 38.47 -9.09
N LYS A 948 62.59 37.64 -8.07
CA LYS A 948 63.63 36.85 -7.51
C LYS A 948 64.30 35.90 -8.53
N PHE A 949 63.47 35.17 -9.30
CA PHE A 949 63.98 34.26 -10.33
C PHE A 949 64.56 34.99 -11.51
N GLN A 950 64.03 36.17 -11.92
CA GLN A 950 64.63 37.08 -12.92
C GLN A 950 65.96 37.54 -12.48
N HIS A 951 66.14 37.97 -11.24
CA HIS A 951 67.47 38.40 -10.70
C HIS A 951 68.43 37.22 -10.70
N THR A 952 68.03 36.03 -10.29
CA THR A 952 68.85 34.83 -10.29
C THR A 952 69.31 34.44 -11.71
N TYR A 953 68.37 34.52 -12.68
CA TYR A 953 68.61 34.28 -14.08
C TYR A 953 69.64 35.26 -14.63
N ASN A 954 69.45 36.58 -14.38
CA ASN A 954 70.36 37.63 -14.83
C ASN A 954 71.74 37.52 -14.19
N ALA A 955 71.81 37.15 -12.89
CA ALA A 955 73.08 36.89 -12.20
C ALA A 955 73.82 35.72 -12.83
N ALA A 956 73.16 34.60 -13.08
CA ALA A 956 73.73 33.42 -13.73
C ALA A 956 74.17 33.72 -15.18
N ALA A 957 73.37 34.49 -15.95
CA ALA A 957 73.76 34.97 -17.29
C ALA A 957 74.99 35.85 -17.25
N LYS A 958 75.15 36.72 -16.21
CA LYS A 958 76.32 37.55 -15.99
C LYS A 958 77.58 36.73 -15.68
N ILE A 959 77.40 35.63 -14.88
CA ILE A 959 78.52 34.68 -14.60
C ILE A 959 78.96 34.04 -15.92
N ILE A 960 78.04 33.57 -16.80
CA ILE A 960 78.44 33.00 -18.10
C ILE A 960 79.19 34.03 -18.94
N SER A 961 78.71 35.27 -19.04
CA SER A 961 79.41 36.34 -19.76
C SER A 961 80.76 36.66 -19.20
N THR A 962 80.90 36.60 -17.88
CA THR A 962 82.23 36.83 -17.22
C THR A 962 83.20 35.66 -17.50
N MET A 963 82.67 34.42 -17.47
CA MET A 963 83.47 33.24 -17.82
C MET A 963 83.87 33.21 -19.27
N ASP A 964 82.98 33.60 -20.15
CA ASP A 964 83.27 33.75 -21.57
C ASP A 964 84.45 34.76 -21.80
N SER A 965 84.32 35.88 -21.11
CA SER A 965 85.42 36.91 -21.11
C SER A 965 86.74 36.38 -20.58
N MET A 966 86.70 35.59 -19.47
CA MET A 966 87.86 34.92 -18.93
C MET A 966 88.46 33.91 -19.91
N LEU A 967 87.60 33.05 -20.53
CA LEU A 967 88.03 32.10 -21.53
C LEU A 967 88.65 32.82 -22.74
N ASN A 968 88.06 33.87 -23.23
CA ASN A 968 88.62 34.71 -24.30
C ASN A 968 89.97 35.31 -23.90
N THR A 969 90.17 35.72 -22.65
CA THR A 969 91.44 36.17 -22.11
C THR A 969 92.47 35.07 -22.10
N ILE A 970 92.12 33.85 -21.68
CA ILE A 970 92.99 32.70 -21.66
C ILE A 970 93.38 32.31 -23.10
N ILE A 971 92.45 32.32 -24.07
CA ILE A 971 92.67 32.03 -25.48
C ILE A 971 93.60 33.07 -26.06
N ASN A 972 93.43 34.32 -25.70
CA ASN A 972 94.30 35.45 -26.17
C ASN A 972 95.72 35.45 -25.51
N LEU A 973 95.88 34.78 -24.36
CA LEU A 973 97.16 34.60 -23.70
C LEU A 973 97.97 33.43 -24.30
N ILE A 974 97.36 32.51 -24.97
CA ILE A 974 97.97 31.35 -25.62
C ILE A 974 98.35 31.63 -27.08
N ARG A 975 97.78 32.71 -27.64
CA ARG A 975 98.22 33.27 -28.91
C ARG A 975 99.42 34.29 -28.66
#